data_8e28f8df29a3d533c926abcfd2015ad8
#
_entry.id   8e28f8df29a3d533c926abcfd2015ad8
#
_cell.length_a   1.000
_cell.length_b   1.000
_cell.length_c   1.000
_cell.angle_alpha   90.00
_cell.angle_beta   90.00
_cell.angle_gamma   90.00
#
_symmetry.space_group_name_H-M   'P 1'
#
loop_
_entity.id
_entity.type
_entity.pdbx_description
1 polymer ?
#
loop_
_entity_poly.entity_id
_entity_poly.type
_entity_poly.pdbx_seq_one_letter_code
_entity_poly.pdbx_strand_id
1 'polypeptide(L)'
;RDAIVAYVSGRPVYLRDVATVERGHKEREAITRVDGRESVELAVYKEGDANTVQVANRLERRLETVRESLPDDIELTGIYDQSRFISSAVSDVRTAAVFGGIIAIIVLFGFLRDARATTIVGIAIPVSVIGTFLLMYLNGVSLNIMSLGGIALAVGMLVDNSIVVLENIVRKTEQGERVLEAARNGTVEVAGAVFAATLTTIAVFFPMVFISGIAGQLFRDQALTVTFALVFSLIVALTLIPMLAALGTGSRYQNGNDETPAGGFTQMIAGFVRFFRTIFRAIGWVFRILLWLPTRLFQRINAGAASVYPGMLRWSLSHRPTVLVAAAVVFVATMSLVPRLGTELIPQLSQGEFNVDLRLPPGSPLSETDRAIRAARSATDGIDVVALDFSVAGTGNRLDANPVDAGDNTGTLSISLHPGAGRAEESVTMDAMRAELSRIPGVQYEFSRPSLMTFASPLSIEVAGYDLDAISSTARSIQQSMEASGRFADIKTTVERGNPEIQIVFDQERAAKLGLAVRDIADRVVANVRGELATRYTWRDKKIDVLVRSVDTRSSSIDEIRRLIVNPASDRPVTLEAVADVSISEGPAEIRRVAQQRVAVITANFSYGDLGAAAAEAGAIIDRTPMPNGVAAMVSGQSEEMQESFTSMQFALALAIFLVYLVMASQFESLIHPFVILFTIPLALVGAVLALFVTGTTINIVALIGVIMLAGIVVNNAIVLVDLINQLRAQGMERTDAIMEAGKARLRPILMTSLTTALGLLPMALGFGEGAEVRTPMAITVIGGLLASTLLTLVVIPVVYSLLDRK
;
A
#
# COMPACT_ATOMS: atom_id res chain seq x y z
N ARG A 1 -28.84 -42.44 31.67
CA ARG A 1 -28.88 -42.53 33.14
C ARG A 1 -29.31 -43.92 33.59
N ASP A 2 -30.24 -44.58 32.91
CA ASP A 2 -30.83 -45.86 33.28
C ASP A 2 -30.14 -47.08 32.66
N ALA A 3 -28.96 -46.89 32.05
CA ALA A 3 -28.14 -47.98 31.56
C ALA A 3 -27.58 -48.79 32.73
N ILE A 4 -27.64 -50.13 32.65
CA ILE A 4 -27.06 -51.03 33.62
C ILE A 4 -25.58 -51.17 33.31
N VAL A 5 -24.70 -50.84 34.24
CA VAL A 5 -23.25 -50.92 34.11
C VAL A 5 -22.65 -52.19 34.72
N ALA A 6 -23.30 -52.77 35.72
CA ALA A 6 -22.87 -53.99 36.40
C ALA A 6 -24.00 -54.69 37.11
N TYR A 7 -23.76 -55.96 37.53
CA TYR A 7 -24.60 -56.64 38.50
C TYR A 7 -23.76 -56.97 39.73
N VAL A 8 -24.15 -56.47 40.87
CA VAL A 8 -23.47 -56.77 42.14
C VAL A 8 -24.44 -57.59 42.99
N SER A 9 -24.06 -58.80 43.33
CA SER A 9 -24.88 -59.76 44.12
C SER A 9 -26.32 -59.92 43.55
N GLY A 10 -26.41 -59.97 42.17
CA GLY A 10 -27.70 -60.15 41.46
C GLY A 10 -28.55 -58.89 41.32
N ARG A 11 -28.11 -57.76 41.84
CA ARG A 11 -28.83 -56.48 41.73
C ARG A 11 -28.19 -55.62 40.62
N PRO A 12 -28.97 -55.03 39.72
CA PRO A 12 -28.45 -54.13 38.67
C PRO A 12 -27.94 -52.84 39.32
N VAL A 13 -26.74 -52.40 38.91
CA VAL A 13 -26.15 -51.11 39.20
C VAL A 13 -26.31 -50.25 37.96
N TYR A 14 -27.00 -49.13 38.09
CA TYR A 14 -27.27 -48.22 37.00
C TYR A 14 -26.19 -47.17 36.89
N LEU A 15 -26.02 -46.62 35.70
CA LEU A 15 -25.04 -45.52 35.44
C LEU A 15 -25.24 -44.33 36.40
N ARG A 16 -26.48 -43.96 36.73
CA ARG A 16 -26.81 -42.91 37.71
C ARG A 16 -26.35 -43.19 39.15
N ASP A 17 -26.08 -44.45 39.46
CA ASP A 17 -25.66 -44.84 40.82
C ASP A 17 -24.15 -44.65 41.03
N VAL A 18 -23.37 -44.59 39.91
CA VAL A 18 -21.92 -44.51 39.93
C VAL A 18 -21.35 -43.29 39.19
N ALA A 19 -22.17 -42.53 38.46
CA ALA A 19 -21.78 -41.38 37.69
C ALA A 19 -22.86 -40.31 37.60
N THR A 20 -22.46 -39.06 37.54
CA THR A 20 -23.31 -37.93 37.17
C THR A 20 -23.34 -37.82 35.66
N VAL A 21 -24.55 -37.94 35.08
CA VAL A 21 -24.74 -37.82 33.62
C VAL A 21 -25.37 -36.48 33.31
N GLU A 22 -24.61 -35.60 32.69
CA GLU A 22 -25.01 -34.24 32.36
C GLU A 22 -24.91 -33.98 30.86
N ARG A 23 -25.74 -33.12 30.34
CA ARG A 23 -25.57 -32.57 29.01
C ARG A 23 -24.64 -31.35 29.11
N GLY A 24 -23.42 -31.52 28.68
CA GLY A 24 -22.40 -30.47 28.65
C GLY A 24 -22.21 -29.88 27.27
N HIS A 25 -21.21 -29.12 27.16
CA HIS A 25 -20.64 -28.57 25.90
C HIS A 25 -19.17 -28.96 25.81
N LYS A 26 -18.62 -28.92 24.58
CA LYS A 26 -17.17 -29.03 24.40
C LYS A 26 -16.47 -27.94 25.20
N GLU A 27 -15.24 -28.21 25.56
CA GLU A 27 -14.41 -27.21 26.22
C GLU A 27 -14.27 -26.01 25.29
N ARG A 28 -14.38 -24.82 25.85
CA ARG A 28 -14.27 -23.58 25.08
C ARG A 28 -12.82 -23.32 24.77
N GLU A 29 -12.50 -23.16 23.51
CA GLU A 29 -11.17 -22.81 23.00
C GLU A 29 -11.08 -21.31 22.70
N ALA A 30 -12.22 -20.62 22.64
CA ALA A 30 -12.29 -19.18 22.47
C ALA A 30 -13.55 -18.59 23.10
N ILE A 31 -13.47 -17.34 23.52
CA ILE A 31 -14.60 -16.50 23.93
C ILE A 31 -14.58 -15.25 23.07
N THR A 32 -15.64 -15.04 22.27
CA THR A 32 -15.80 -13.85 21.43
C THR A 32 -16.79 -12.89 22.01
N ARG A 33 -16.55 -11.58 21.87
CA ARG A 33 -17.46 -10.51 22.32
C ARG A 33 -17.54 -9.38 21.31
N VAL A 34 -18.73 -8.80 21.19
CA VAL A 34 -19.01 -7.57 20.45
C VAL A 34 -19.61 -6.57 21.45
N ASP A 35 -19.04 -5.39 21.57
CA ASP A 35 -19.43 -4.35 22.55
C ASP A 35 -19.56 -4.93 23.97
N GLY A 36 -18.63 -5.80 24.34
CA GLY A 36 -18.58 -6.50 25.63
C GLY A 36 -19.58 -7.63 25.80
N ARG A 37 -20.51 -7.87 24.88
CA ARG A 37 -21.49 -8.96 24.92
C ARG A 37 -20.93 -10.21 24.27
N GLU A 38 -21.14 -11.38 24.91
CA GLU A 38 -20.69 -12.65 24.34
C GLU A 38 -21.41 -12.94 23.02
N SER A 39 -20.65 -13.34 22.01
CA SER A 39 -21.10 -13.54 20.65
C SER A 39 -20.49 -14.80 20.02
N VAL A 40 -20.91 -15.11 18.79
CA VAL A 40 -20.33 -16.16 17.97
C VAL A 40 -19.78 -15.51 16.70
N GLU A 41 -18.49 -15.69 16.45
CA GLU A 41 -17.85 -15.21 15.24
C GLU A 41 -18.07 -16.19 14.07
N LEU A 42 -18.44 -15.65 12.92
CA LEU A 42 -18.47 -16.36 11.65
C LEU A 42 -17.49 -15.70 10.69
N ALA A 43 -16.32 -16.30 10.50
CA ALA A 43 -15.29 -15.82 9.57
C ALA A 43 -15.49 -16.46 8.19
N VAL A 44 -15.60 -15.64 7.17
CA VAL A 44 -15.77 -16.07 5.77
C VAL A 44 -14.51 -15.71 4.98
N TYR A 45 -13.85 -16.72 4.45
CA TYR A 45 -12.62 -16.57 3.65
C TYR A 45 -12.94 -16.75 2.16
N LYS A 46 -12.35 -15.89 1.33
CA LYS A 46 -12.45 -16.08 -0.13
C LYS A 46 -11.48 -17.14 -0.61
N GLU A 47 -11.81 -17.83 -1.68
CA GLU A 47 -10.86 -18.67 -2.40
C GLU A 47 -9.79 -17.80 -3.09
N GLY A 48 -8.55 -18.29 -3.22
CA GLY A 48 -7.35 -17.54 -3.57
C GLY A 48 -7.53 -16.44 -4.62
N ASP A 49 -7.86 -16.80 -5.86
CA ASP A 49 -7.96 -15.85 -6.98
C ASP A 49 -9.31 -15.11 -7.08
N ALA A 50 -10.24 -15.37 -6.15
CA ALA A 50 -11.56 -14.75 -6.20
C ALA A 50 -11.49 -13.24 -5.92
N ASN A 51 -12.30 -12.46 -6.64
CA ASN A 51 -12.41 -11.02 -6.44
C ASN A 51 -13.11 -10.70 -5.11
N THR A 52 -12.38 -10.09 -4.19
CA THR A 52 -12.84 -9.79 -2.82
C THR A 52 -14.16 -9.00 -2.80
N VAL A 53 -14.27 -7.94 -3.60
CA VAL A 53 -15.48 -7.09 -3.66
C VAL A 53 -16.70 -7.86 -4.19
N GLN A 54 -16.50 -8.71 -5.20
CA GLN A 54 -17.60 -9.53 -5.73
C GLN A 54 -18.06 -10.59 -4.74
N VAL A 55 -17.10 -11.23 -4.03
CA VAL A 55 -17.42 -12.22 -2.99
C VAL A 55 -18.19 -11.57 -1.86
N ALA A 56 -17.71 -10.43 -1.34
CA ALA A 56 -18.37 -9.69 -0.28
C ALA A 56 -19.79 -9.24 -0.67
N ASN A 57 -19.98 -8.71 -1.89
CA ASN A 57 -21.29 -8.32 -2.38
C ASN A 57 -22.27 -9.51 -2.54
N ARG A 58 -21.76 -10.71 -2.86
CA ARG A 58 -22.60 -11.92 -2.91
C ARG A 58 -22.95 -12.40 -1.51
N LEU A 59 -21.97 -12.32 -0.59
CA LEU A 59 -22.14 -12.67 0.82
C LEU A 59 -23.19 -11.77 1.47
N GLU A 60 -23.08 -10.44 1.31
CA GLU A 60 -24.02 -9.50 1.92
C GLU A 60 -25.47 -9.74 1.48
N ARG A 61 -25.68 -9.96 0.18
CA ARG A 61 -27.01 -10.34 -0.32
C ARG A 61 -27.54 -11.66 0.29
N ARG A 62 -26.64 -12.59 0.62
CA ARG A 62 -27.02 -13.85 1.26
C ARG A 62 -27.30 -13.64 2.73
N LEU A 63 -26.52 -12.77 3.40
CA LEU A 63 -26.73 -12.41 4.80
C LEU A 63 -28.04 -11.66 5.02
N GLU A 64 -28.49 -10.83 4.09
CA GLU A 64 -29.83 -10.21 4.14
C GLU A 64 -30.92 -11.27 4.23
N THR A 65 -30.87 -12.31 3.39
CA THR A 65 -31.81 -13.44 3.45
C THR A 65 -31.72 -14.21 4.75
N VAL A 66 -30.52 -14.34 5.33
CA VAL A 66 -30.31 -15.00 6.62
C VAL A 66 -30.90 -14.15 7.75
N ARG A 67 -30.66 -12.81 7.74
CA ARG A 67 -31.23 -11.89 8.74
C ARG A 67 -32.76 -12.00 8.84
N GLU A 68 -33.44 -12.15 7.70
CA GLU A 68 -34.89 -12.34 7.66
C GLU A 68 -35.36 -13.66 8.30
N SER A 69 -34.48 -14.65 8.39
CA SER A 69 -34.76 -15.98 8.94
C SER A 69 -34.30 -16.18 10.38
N LEU A 70 -33.55 -15.21 10.93
CA LEU A 70 -33.07 -15.28 12.30
C LEU A 70 -34.20 -14.98 13.30
N PRO A 71 -34.17 -15.59 14.50
CA PRO A 71 -35.01 -15.19 15.61
C PRO A 71 -34.75 -13.74 16.04
N ASP A 72 -35.76 -13.06 16.58
CA ASP A 72 -35.71 -11.65 16.98
C ASP A 72 -34.65 -11.34 18.07
N ASP A 73 -34.18 -12.35 18.78
CA ASP A 73 -33.17 -12.27 19.85
C ASP A 73 -31.72 -12.44 19.34
N ILE A 74 -31.53 -12.66 18.04
CA ILE A 74 -30.21 -12.82 17.40
C ILE A 74 -29.94 -11.67 16.46
N GLU A 75 -28.94 -10.87 16.80
CA GLU A 75 -28.43 -9.79 15.94
C GLU A 75 -27.21 -10.26 15.15
N LEU A 76 -27.19 -9.99 13.84
CA LEU A 76 -26.06 -10.28 12.94
C LEU A 76 -25.37 -8.98 12.57
N THR A 77 -24.20 -8.74 13.14
CA THR A 77 -23.39 -7.52 12.93
C THR A 77 -22.14 -7.84 12.11
N GLY A 78 -21.86 -7.04 11.09
CA GLY A 78 -20.62 -7.11 10.34
C GLY A 78 -19.50 -6.41 11.11
N ILE A 79 -18.44 -7.13 11.47
CA ILE A 79 -17.32 -6.63 12.27
C ILE A 79 -16.22 -6.10 11.38
N TYR A 80 -15.81 -6.89 10.38
CA TYR A 80 -14.72 -6.57 9.47
C TYR A 80 -15.10 -6.94 8.03
N ASP A 81 -14.87 -6.02 7.11
CA ASP A 81 -15.11 -6.22 5.69
C ASP A 81 -14.02 -5.54 4.85
N GLN A 82 -13.03 -6.33 4.45
CA GLN A 82 -11.91 -5.86 3.61
C GLN A 82 -12.39 -5.24 2.29
N SER A 83 -13.56 -5.64 1.78
CA SER A 83 -14.08 -5.12 0.52
C SER A 83 -14.48 -3.65 0.58
N ARG A 84 -14.84 -3.15 1.75
CA ARG A 84 -15.21 -1.74 1.98
C ARG A 84 -14.01 -0.84 1.69
N PHE A 85 -12.88 -1.15 2.31
CA PHE A 85 -11.64 -0.40 2.07
C PHE A 85 -11.25 -0.42 0.59
N ILE A 86 -11.27 -1.61 -0.06
CA ILE A 86 -10.93 -1.73 -1.48
C ILE A 86 -11.89 -0.90 -2.33
N SER A 87 -13.20 -0.97 -2.06
CA SER A 87 -14.22 -0.24 -2.81
C SER A 87 -14.10 1.28 -2.62
N SER A 88 -13.89 1.75 -1.39
CA SER A 88 -13.63 3.15 -1.08
C SER A 88 -12.39 3.65 -1.80
N ALA A 89 -11.26 2.97 -1.64
CA ALA A 89 -10.00 3.36 -2.27
C ALA A 89 -10.10 3.42 -3.80
N VAL A 90 -10.78 2.45 -4.44
CA VAL A 90 -11.05 2.46 -5.89
C VAL A 90 -11.94 3.65 -6.29
N SER A 91 -12.99 3.93 -5.50
CA SER A 91 -13.88 5.08 -5.74
C SER A 91 -13.14 6.41 -5.61
N ASP A 92 -12.25 6.54 -4.62
CA ASP A 92 -11.48 7.76 -4.39
C ASP A 92 -10.46 8.02 -5.50
N VAL A 93 -9.78 6.96 -5.99
CA VAL A 93 -8.89 7.09 -7.15
C VAL A 93 -9.65 7.50 -8.40
N ARG A 94 -10.81 6.89 -8.65
CA ARG A 94 -11.68 7.29 -9.77
C ARG A 94 -12.09 8.76 -9.65
N THR A 95 -12.48 9.18 -8.46
CA THR A 95 -12.87 10.56 -8.17
C THR A 95 -11.69 11.51 -8.39
N ALA A 96 -10.51 11.19 -7.85
CA ALA A 96 -9.29 11.97 -8.07
C ALA A 96 -8.92 12.08 -9.56
N ALA A 97 -9.04 11.00 -10.33
CA ALA A 97 -8.78 11.00 -11.78
C ALA A 97 -9.76 11.89 -12.55
N VAL A 98 -11.06 11.84 -12.20
CA VAL A 98 -12.09 12.69 -12.82
C VAL A 98 -11.86 14.15 -12.48
N PHE A 99 -11.66 14.49 -11.20
CA PHE A 99 -11.38 15.88 -10.78
C PHE A 99 -10.05 16.39 -11.37
N GLY A 100 -9.01 15.56 -11.36
CA GLY A 100 -7.73 15.90 -12.01
C GLY A 100 -7.91 16.19 -13.50
N GLY A 101 -8.67 15.37 -14.21
CA GLY A 101 -9.01 15.58 -15.62
C GLY A 101 -9.80 16.88 -15.86
N ILE A 102 -10.78 17.18 -15.00
CA ILE A 102 -11.55 18.44 -15.06
C ILE A 102 -10.62 19.64 -14.84
N ILE A 103 -9.76 19.58 -13.82
CA ILE A 103 -8.80 20.66 -13.52
C ILE A 103 -7.84 20.85 -14.71
N ALA A 104 -7.34 19.75 -15.28
CA ALA A 104 -6.48 19.80 -16.47
C ALA A 104 -7.17 20.50 -17.64
N ILE A 105 -8.43 20.20 -17.92
CA ILE A 105 -9.25 20.87 -18.95
C ILE A 105 -9.44 22.36 -18.63
N ILE A 106 -9.67 22.71 -17.37
CA ILE A 106 -9.82 24.13 -16.92
C ILE A 106 -8.54 24.92 -17.16
N VAL A 107 -7.39 24.35 -16.75
CA VAL A 107 -6.07 24.94 -16.97
C VAL A 107 -5.81 25.15 -18.46
N LEU A 108 -6.07 24.12 -19.24
CA LEU A 108 -5.92 24.16 -20.69
C LEU A 108 -6.78 25.27 -21.32
N PHE A 109 -8.06 25.40 -20.91
CA PHE A 109 -8.93 26.49 -21.36
C PHE A 109 -8.36 27.87 -20.99
N GLY A 110 -7.79 28.00 -19.78
CA GLY A 110 -7.15 29.24 -19.33
C GLY A 110 -6.00 29.70 -20.24
N PHE A 111 -5.22 28.75 -20.74
CA PHE A 111 -4.10 29.02 -21.65
C PHE A 111 -4.55 29.20 -23.11
N LEU A 112 -5.37 28.30 -23.66
CA LEU A 112 -5.74 28.30 -25.10
C LEU A 112 -6.79 29.36 -25.42
N ARG A 113 -7.73 29.67 -24.50
CA ARG A 113 -8.89 30.58 -24.69
C ARG A 113 -9.80 30.20 -25.84
N ASP A 114 -9.65 29.00 -26.36
CA ASP A 114 -10.48 28.47 -27.42
C ASP A 114 -11.21 27.23 -26.90
N ALA A 115 -12.54 27.36 -26.76
CA ALA A 115 -13.40 26.28 -26.31
C ALA A 115 -13.32 25.05 -27.26
N ARG A 116 -13.11 25.30 -28.56
CA ARG A 116 -12.98 24.23 -29.55
C ARG A 116 -11.70 23.43 -29.36
N ALA A 117 -10.57 24.12 -29.26
CA ALA A 117 -9.25 23.49 -29.02
C ALA A 117 -9.28 22.70 -27.69
N THR A 118 -9.84 23.29 -26.63
CA THR A 118 -10.01 22.62 -25.33
C THR A 118 -10.90 21.39 -25.42
N THR A 119 -12.00 21.46 -26.18
CA THR A 119 -12.90 20.31 -26.36
C THR A 119 -12.22 19.18 -27.11
N ILE A 120 -11.43 19.47 -28.14
CA ILE A 120 -10.65 18.47 -28.89
C ILE A 120 -9.72 17.67 -27.96
N VAL A 121 -8.93 18.37 -27.15
CA VAL A 121 -8.04 17.74 -26.16
C VAL A 121 -8.87 17.05 -25.07
N GLY A 122 -9.99 17.66 -24.62
CA GLY A 122 -10.87 17.05 -23.63
C GLY A 122 -11.49 15.72 -24.07
N ILE A 123 -11.73 15.53 -25.37
CA ILE A 123 -12.20 14.25 -25.94
C ILE A 123 -11.07 13.22 -26.01
N ALA A 124 -9.83 13.66 -26.21
CA ALA A 124 -8.68 12.76 -26.29
C ALA A 124 -8.45 12.00 -24.97
N ILE A 125 -8.69 12.62 -23.82
CA ILE A 125 -8.51 11.99 -22.49
C ILE A 125 -9.36 10.72 -22.34
N PRO A 126 -10.72 10.78 -22.41
CA PRO A 126 -11.53 9.58 -22.24
C PRO A 126 -11.28 8.52 -23.32
N VAL A 127 -10.97 8.91 -24.55
CA VAL A 127 -10.65 7.96 -25.62
C VAL A 127 -9.36 7.20 -25.29
N SER A 128 -8.32 7.90 -24.82
CA SER A 128 -7.06 7.27 -24.41
C SER A 128 -7.25 6.36 -23.19
N VAL A 129 -8.05 6.77 -22.22
CA VAL A 129 -8.36 5.94 -21.02
C VAL A 129 -9.13 4.67 -21.41
N ILE A 130 -10.12 4.77 -22.29
CA ILE A 130 -10.86 3.59 -22.79
C ILE A 130 -9.90 2.64 -23.53
N GLY A 131 -9.01 3.20 -24.37
CA GLY A 131 -7.99 2.40 -25.04
C GLY A 131 -7.01 1.73 -24.07
N THR A 132 -6.68 2.42 -22.96
CA THR A 132 -5.87 1.83 -21.89
C THR A 132 -6.54 0.63 -21.25
N PHE A 133 -7.84 0.72 -20.94
CA PHE A 133 -8.61 -0.42 -20.42
C PHE A 133 -8.60 -1.64 -21.36
N LEU A 134 -8.65 -1.40 -22.66
CA LEU A 134 -8.55 -2.47 -23.64
C LEU A 134 -7.21 -3.21 -23.55
N LEU A 135 -6.08 -2.48 -23.49
CA LEU A 135 -4.76 -3.11 -23.35
C LEU A 135 -4.59 -3.79 -21.99
N MET A 136 -5.11 -3.22 -20.91
CA MET A 136 -5.12 -3.85 -19.59
C MET A 136 -5.85 -5.19 -19.64
N TYR A 137 -7.04 -5.23 -20.23
CA TYR A 137 -7.82 -6.44 -20.39
C TYR A 137 -7.09 -7.53 -21.20
N LEU A 138 -6.47 -7.14 -22.32
CA LEU A 138 -5.72 -8.08 -23.17
C LEU A 138 -4.47 -8.65 -22.49
N ASN A 139 -3.87 -7.91 -21.54
CA ASN A 139 -2.68 -8.32 -20.80
C ASN A 139 -2.98 -8.87 -19.39
N GLY A 140 -4.25 -9.06 -19.02
CA GLY A 140 -4.65 -9.61 -17.73
C GLY A 140 -4.36 -8.70 -16.53
N VAL A 141 -4.17 -7.38 -16.75
CA VAL A 141 -3.97 -6.41 -15.67
C VAL A 141 -5.32 -6.08 -15.03
N SER A 142 -5.44 -6.35 -13.74
CA SER A 142 -6.67 -6.10 -12.98
C SER A 142 -6.86 -4.62 -12.65
N LEU A 143 -8.13 -4.22 -12.45
CA LEU A 143 -8.46 -2.91 -11.88
C LEU A 143 -8.27 -2.94 -10.37
N ASN A 144 -7.10 -2.51 -9.94
CA ASN A 144 -6.72 -2.41 -8.54
C ASN A 144 -6.30 -0.97 -8.20
N ILE A 145 -5.99 -0.69 -6.93
CA ILE A 145 -5.60 0.65 -6.45
C ILE A 145 -4.38 1.17 -7.21
N MET A 146 -3.42 0.29 -7.56
CA MET A 146 -2.19 0.66 -8.24
C MET A 146 -2.41 0.95 -9.73
N SER A 147 -3.13 0.07 -10.43
CA SER A 147 -3.46 0.29 -11.85
C SER A 147 -4.34 1.53 -12.06
N LEU A 148 -5.34 1.75 -11.20
CA LEU A 148 -6.15 2.96 -11.23
C LEU A 148 -5.35 4.21 -10.84
N GLY A 149 -4.43 4.11 -9.87
CA GLY A 149 -3.45 5.15 -9.55
C GLY A 149 -2.60 5.51 -10.79
N GLY A 150 -2.19 4.51 -11.56
CA GLY A 150 -1.53 4.67 -12.86
C GLY A 150 -2.40 5.45 -13.87
N ILE A 151 -3.70 5.17 -13.96
CA ILE A 151 -4.63 5.94 -14.81
C ILE A 151 -4.76 7.37 -14.33
N ALA A 152 -4.95 7.60 -13.04
CA ALA A 152 -5.08 8.95 -12.48
C ALA A 152 -3.85 9.81 -12.77
N LEU A 153 -2.67 9.21 -12.65
CA LEU A 153 -1.40 9.82 -13.03
C LEU A 153 -1.32 10.06 -14.55
N ALA A 154 -1.66 9.05 -15.34
CA ALA A 154 -1.62 9.13 -16.79
C ALA A 154 -2.52 10.24 -17.32
N VAL A 155 -3.68 10.51 -16.73
CA VAL A 155 -4.60 11.60 -17.12
C VAL A 155 -3.86 12.94 -17.18
N GLY A 156 -2.97 13.22 -16.23
CA GLY A 156 -2.11 14.42 -16.27
C GLY A 156 -1.12 14.46 -17.45
N MET A 157 -0.63 13.30 -17.87
CA MET A 157 0.37 13.17 -18.94
C MET A 157 -0.22 12.96 -20.34
N LEU A 158 -1.44 12.37 -20.42
CA LEU A 158 -2.13 12.09 -21.69
C LEU A 158 -2.40 13.36 -22.52
N VAL A 159 -2.50 14.47 -21.84
CA VAL A 159 -2.80 15.77 -22.43
C VAL A 159 -1.60 16.36 -23.17
N ASP A 160 -0.37 16.06 -22.74
CA ASP A 160 0.87 16.66 -23.25
C ASP A 160 1.05 16.46 -24.75
N ASN A 161 0.93 15.22 -25.24
CA ASN A 161 1.07 14.91 -26.67
C ASN A 161 0.01 15.64 -27.51
N SER A 162 -1.23 15.65 -27.00
CA SER A 162 -2.37 16.30 -27.65
C SER A 162 -2.20 17.82 -27.73
N ILE A 163 -1.63 18.43 -26.68
CA ILE A 163 -1.35 19.86 -26.62
C ILE A 163 -0.31 20.25 -27.68
N VAL A 164 0.81 19.54 -27.72
CA VAL A 164 1.92 19.86 -28.64
C VAL A 164 1.45 19.79 -30.11
N VAL A 165 0.71 18.74 -30.46
CA VAL A 165 0.17 18.59 -31.84
C VAL A 165 -0.83 19.69 -32.15
N LEU A 166 -1.82 19.92 -31.26
CA LEU A 166 -2.88 20.90 -31.50
C LEU A 166 -2.34 22.33 -31.57
N GLU A 167 -1.40 22.69 -30.69
CA GLU A 167 -0.77 24.04 -30.70
C GLU A 167 -0.05 24.28 -31.99
N ASN A 168 0.69 23.28 -32.51
CA ASN A 168 1.40 23.43 -33.79
C ASN A 168 0.41 23.58 -34.97
N ILE A 169 -0.70 22.85 -34.96
CA ILE A 169 -1.77 23.00 -35.94
C ILE A 169 -2.34 24.43 -35.91
N VAL A 170 -2.65 24.95 -34.69
CA VAL A 170 -3.18 26.30 -34.49
C VAL A 170 -2.16 27.35 -34.98
N ARG A 171 -0.90 27.20 -34.66
CA ARG A 171 0.19 28.08 -35.13
C ARG A 171 0.26 28.15 -36.66
N LYS A 172 0.17 27.01 -37.36
CA LYS A 172 0.14 26.94 -38.83
C LYS A 172 -1.09 27.62 -39.41
N THR A 173 -2.24 27.44 -38.77
CA THR A 173 -3.48 28.13 -39.18
C THR A 173 -3.36 29.65 -39.01
N GLU A 174 -2.74 30.13 -37.91
CA GLU A 174 -2.46 31.54 -37.66
C GLU A 174 -1.47 32.13 -38.68
N GLN A 175 -0.56 31.31 -39.22
CA GLN A 175 0.35 31.66 -40.33
C GLN A 175 -0.30 31.72 -41.69
N GLY A 176 -1.60 31.41 -41.80
CA GLY A 176 -2.40 31.53 -43.02
C GLY A 176 -2.53 30.22 -43.84
N GLU A 177 -2.03 29.07 -43.34
CA GLU A 177 -2.26 27.80 -44.01
C GLU A 177 -3.71 27.39 -43.97
N ARG A 178 -4.20 26.70 -45.02
CA ARG A 178 -5.55 26.11 -45.02
C ARG A 178 -5.66 25.07 -43.90
N VAL A 179 -6.81 24.99 -43.25
CA VAL A 179 -6.98 24.18 -42.04
C VAL A 179 -6.64 22.72 -42.24
N LEU A 180 -6.96 22.11 -43.36
CA LEU A 180 -6.61 20.72 -43.68
C LEU A 180 -5.09 20.57 -43.87
N GLU A 181 -4.46 21.54 -44.55
CA GLU A 181 -3.01 21.60 -44.78
C GLU A 181 -2.28 21.86 -43.47
N ALA A 182 -2.79 22.82 -42.66
CA ALA A 182 -2.27 23.13 -41.33
C ALA A 182 -2.35 21.93 -40.39
N ALA A 183 -3.45 21.16 -40.43
CA ALA A 183 -3.60 19.93 -39.65
C ALA A 183 -2.57 18.87 -40.08
N ARG A 184 -2.37 18.67 -41.37
CA ARG A 184 -1.39 17.73 -41.92
C ARG A 184 0.04 18.18 -41.62
N ASN A 185 0.41 19.38 -42.07
CA ASN A 185 1.77 19.89 -41.96
C ASN A 185 2.18 20.13 -40.50
N GLY A 186 1.25 20.67 -39.70
CA GLY A 186 1.47 20.88 -38.27
C GLY A 186 1.71 19.59 -37.49
N THR A 187 0.98 18.51 -37.85
CA THR A 187 1.19 17.21 -37.21
C THR A 187 2.51 16.58 -37.65
N VAL A 188 2.82 16.57 -38.94
CA VAL A 188 4.07 15.99 -39.48
C VAL A 188 5.31 16.68 -38.90
N GLU A 189 5.28 18.00 -38.73
CA GLU A 189 6.40 18.79 -38.18
C GLU A 189 6.77 18.36 -36.75
N VAL A 190 5.79 17.99 -35.92
CA VAL A 190 6.04 17.64 -34.51
C VAL A 190 5.97 16.13 -34.24
N ALA A 191 5.58 15.32 -35.22
CA ALA A 191 5.37 13.87 -35.01
C ALA A 191 6.60 13.16 -34.48
N GLY A 192 7.80 13.48 -35.02
CA GLY A 192 9.07 12.91 -34.57
C GLY A 192 9.38 13.24 -33.10
N ALA A 193 9.23 14.52 -32.75
CA ALA A 193 9.48 14.98 -31.36
C ALA A 193 8.48 14.35 -30.36
N VAL A 194 7.20 14.28 -30.72
CA VAL A 194 6.15 13.67 -29.87
C VAL A 194 6.35 12.17 -29.72
N PHE A 195 6.75 11.48 -30.80
CA PHE A 195 7.08 10.06 -30.75
C PHE A 195 8.28 9.80 -29.83
N ALA A 196 9.36 10.55 -29.99
CA ALA A 196 10.58 10.43 -29.18
C ALA A 196 10.28 10.73 -27.70
N ALA A 197 9.53 11.79 -27.40
CA ALA A 197 9.13 12.17 -26.05
C ALA A 197 8.26 11.08 -25.38
N THR A 198 7.36 10.48 -26.14
CA THR A 198 6.54 9.37 -25.61
C THR A 198 7.40 8.13 -25.40
N LEU A 199 8.29 7.80 -26.33
CA LEU A 199 9.17 6.64 -26.21
C LEU A 199 10.16 6.79 -25.04
N THR A 200 10.70 7.99 -24.80
CA THR A 200 11.55 8.26 -23.62
C THR A 200 10.78 8.10 -22.31
N THR A 201 9.53 8.54 -22.26
CA THR A 201 8.69 8.34 -21.08
C THR A 201 8.39 6.85 -20.87
N ILE A 202 8.05 6.10 -21.90
CA ILE A 202 7.87 4.63 -21.83
C ILE A 202 9.16 3.94 -21.37
N ALA A 203 10.34 4.37 -21.88
CA ALA A 203 11.63 3.81 -21.49
C ALA A 203 11.95 3.99 -20.00
N VAL A 204 11.36 4.99 -19.34
CA VAL A 204 11.48 5.17 -17.89
C VAL A 204 10.59 4.19 -17.10
N PHE A 205 9.38 3.92 -17.60
CA PHE A 205 8.46 2.99 -16.92
C PHE A 205 8.83 1.53 -17.16
N PHE A 206 9.47 1.20 -18.25
CA PHE A 206 9.81 -0.17 -18.62
C PHE A 206 10.69 -0.90 -17.58
N PRO A 207 11.75 -0.31 -17.02
CA PRO A 207 12.54 -0.93 -15.95
C PRO A 207 11.75 -1.27 -14.70
N MET A 208 10.67 -0.53 -14.39
CA MET A 208 9.85 -0.78 -13.21
C MET A 208 9.12 -2.13 -13.27
N VAL A 209 8.91 -2.70 -14.45
CA VAL A 209 8.30 -4.03 -14.62
C VAL A 209 9.22 -5.14 -14.12
N PHE A 210 10.53 -4.90 -14.07
CA PHE A 210 11.56 -5.87 -13.67
C PHE A 210 12.06 -5.68 -12.23
N ILE A 211 11.50 -4.75 -11.47
CA ILE A 211 11.82 -4.59 -10.05
C ILE A 211 11.40 -5.86 -9.32
N SER A 212 12.31 -6.42 -8.50
CA SER A 212 12.03 -7.55 -7.62
C SER A 212 11.47 -7.11 -6.27
N GLY A 213 11.01 -8.08 -5.46
CA GLY A 213 10.49 -7.83 -4.13
C GLY A 213 9.08 -7.19 -4.13
N ILE A 214 8.70 -6.66 -2.99
CA ILE A 214 7.37 -6.07 -2.74
C ILE A 214 7.11 -4.86 -3.65
N ALA A 215 8.14 -4.03 -3.88
CA ALA A 215 8.03 -2.88 -4.77
C ALA A 215 7.62 -3.29 -6.19
N GLY A 216 8.20 -4.37 -6.72
CA GLY A 216 7.86 -4.89 -8.05
C GLY A 216 6.42 -5.40 -8.11
N GLN A 217 5.98 -6.15 -7.13
CA GLN A 217 4.61 -6.68 -7.06
C GLN A 217 3.56 -5.56 -7.03
N LEU A 218 3.80 -4.51 -6.25
CA LEU A 218 2.90 -3.38 -6.11
C LEU A 218 2.81 -2.52 -7.37
N PHE A 219 3.94 -2.20 -7.98
CA PHE A 219 4.01 -1.12 -8.97
C PHE A 219 4.12 -1.60 -10.42
N ARG A 220 4.24 -2.91 -10.65
CA ARG A 220 4.22 -3.50 -11.99
C ARG A 220 2.96 -3.13 -12.76
N ASP A 221 1.79 -3.29 -12.14
CA ASP A 221 0.50 -2.99 -12.77
C ASP A 221 0.35 -1.50 -13.07
N GLN A 222 0.88 -0.63 -12.19
CA GLN A 222 0.91 0.81 -12.42
C GLN A 222 1.79 1.18 -13.61
N ALA A 223 3.01 0.63 -13.69
CA ALA A 223 3.95 0.88 -14.78
C ALA A 223 3.38 0.43 -16.14
N LEU A 224 2.78 -0.76 -16.19
CA LEU A 224 2.11 -1.27 -17.39
C LEU A 224 0.93 -0.39 -17.80
N THR A 225 0.09 0.02 -16.84
CA THR A 225 -1.07 0.87 -17.10
C THR A 225 -0.67 2.23 -17.66
N VAL A 226 0.34 2.88 -17.09
CA VAL A 226 0.86 4.15 -17.60
C VAL A 226 1.47 3.98 -19.00
N THR A 227 2.21 2.89 -19.22
CA THR A 227 2.78 2.57 -20.55
C THR A 227 1.66 2.42 -21.59
N PHE A 228 0.61 1.67 -21.29
CA PHE A 228 -0.53 1.50 -22.18
C PHE A 228 -1.25 2.84 -22.46
N ALA A 229 -1.41 3.66 -21.43
CA ALA A 229 -2.00 4.98 -21.55
C ALA A 229 -1.18 5.91 -22.48
N LEU A 230 0.13 5.91 -22.36
CA LEU A 230 1.03 6.69 -23.21
C LEU A 230 0.99 6.22 -24.67
N VAL A 231 0.95 4.91 -24.90
CA VAL A 231 0.83 4.36 -26.27
C VAL A 231 -0.48 4.82 -26.92
N PHE A 232 -1.62 4.71 -26.19
CA PHE A 232 -2.89 5.18 -26.73
C PHE A 232 -2.93 6.71 -26.91
N SER A 233 -2.33 7.48 -26.00
CA SER A 233 -2.19 8.92 -26.12
C SER A 233 -1.45 9.32 -27.39
N LEU A 234 -0.37 8.63 -27.72
CA LEU A 234 0.38 8.87 -28.93
C LEU A 234 -0.48 8.60 -30.19
N ILE A 235 -1.17 7.46 -30.23
CA ILE A 235 -2.07 7.12 -31.35
C ILE A 235 -3.16 8.18 -31.50
N VAL A 236 -3.82 8.57 -30.40
CA VAL A 236 -4.87 9.59 -30.39
C VAL A 236 -4.34 10.95 -30.83
N ALA A 237 -3.17 11.36 -30.34
CA ALA A 237 -2.54 12.63 -30.68
C ALA A 237 -2.17 12.74 -32.17
N LEU A 238 -1.73 11.65 -32.81
CA LEU A 238 -1.32 11.64 -34.21
C LEU A 238 -2.47 11.35 -35.20
N THR A 239 -3.63 10.86 -34.72
CA THR A 239 -4.76 10.48 -35.56
C THR A 239 -6.03 11.29 -35.26
N LEU A 240 -6.56 11.18 -34.03
CA LEU A 240 -7.82 11.79 -33.65
C LEU A 240 -7.74 13.32 -33.56
N ILE A 241 -6.64 13.88 -33.01
CA ILE A 241 -6.47 15.30 -32.81
C ILE A 241 -6.44 16.05 -34.17
N PRO A 242 -5.60 15.69 -35.17
CA PRO A 242 -5.60 16.37 -36.45
C PRO A 242 -6.92 16.21 -37.22
N MET A 243 -7.58 15.05 -37.10
CA MET A 243 -8.90 14.81 -37.69
C MET A 243 -9.94 15.78 -37.09
N LEU A 244 -10.04 15.87 -35.77
CA LEU A 244 -10.99 16.78 -35.09
C LEU A 244 -10.65 18.25 -35.34
N ALA A 245 -9.39 18.60 -35.43
CA ALA A 245 -8.93 19.94 -35.78
C ALA A 245 -9.37 20.33 -37.20
N ALA A 246 -9.32 19.41 -38.17
CA ALA A 246 -9.74 19.64 -39.55
C ALA A 246 -11.27 19.74 -39.74
N LEU A 247 -12.06 18.92 -39.02
CA LEU A 247 -13.52 18.80 -39.18
C LEU A 247 -14.33 20.08 -38.91
N GLY A 248 -13.81 21.05 -38.20
CA GLY A 248 -14.63 22.17 -37.66
C GLY A 248 -14.60 23.45 -38.47
N THR A 249 -13.93 23.54 -39.60
CA THR A 249 -13.72 24.79 -40.38
C THR A 249 -14.42 24.82 -41.75
N GLY A 250 -15.08 23.76 -42.15
CA GLY A 250 -15.81 23.71 -43.42
C GLY A 250 -16.94 24.74 -43.58
N SER A 251 -17.28 25.55 -42.56
CA SER A 251 -18.41 26.47 -42.55
C SER A 251 -18.07 27.95 -42.68
N ARG A 252 -16.77 28.34 -42.74
CA ARG A 252 -16.41 29.77 -42.83
C ARG A 252 -15.87 30.23 -44.19
N TYR A 253 -15.63 29.30 -45.13
CA TYR A 253 -15.06 29.64 -46.47
C TYR A 253 -15.77 28.97 -47.65
N GLN A 254 -17.06 28.63 -47.54
CA GLN A 254 -17.88 28.34 -48.76
C GLN A 254 -18.92 29.43 -48.91
N ASN A 255 -18.48 30.58 -49.45
CA ASN A 255 -19.31 31.39 -50.33
C ASN A 255 -19.08 30.87 -51.75
N GLY A 256 -19.82 29.89 -52.14
CA GLY A 256 -19.89 29.33 -53.47
C GLY A 256 -21.17 28.49 -53.57
N ASN A 257 -22.11 29.00 -54.33
CA ASN A 257 -23.39 28.36 -54.68
C ASN A 257 -23.15 26.98 -55.27
N ASP A 258 -23.45 25.92 -54.48
CA ASP A 258 -23.76 24.60 -54.97
C ASP A 258 -24.88 24.02 -54.09
N GLU A 259 -26.11 24.26 -54.49
CA GLU A 259 -27.31 23.61 -53.95
C GLU A 259 -27.39 22.18 -54.53
N THR A 260 -26.85 21.20 -53.80
CA THR A 260 -27.28 19.81 -54.01
C THR A 260 -28.29 19.42 -52.92
N PRO A 261 -29.44 18.84 -53.25
CA PRO A 261 -30.45 18.47 -52.25
C PRO A 261 -29.91 17.32 -51.38
N ALA A 262 -29.68 17.62 -50.11
CA ALA A 262 -29.22 16.67 -49.12
C ALA A 262 -30.37 15.71 -48.77
N GLY A 263 -30.16 14.41 -48.98
CA GLY A 263 -31.09 13.36 -48.55
C GLY A 263 -31.30 13.35 -47.02
N GLY A 264 -32.42 12.79 -46.55
CA GLY A 264 -32.88 12.84 -45.17
C GLY A 264 -31.85 12.43 -44.11
N PHE A 265 -30.88 11.60 -44.44
CA PHE A 265 -29.80 11.16 -43.57
C PHE A 265 -28.78 12.30 -43.26
N THR A 266 -28.48 13.14 -44.26
CA THR A 266 -27.64 14.32 -44.08
C THR A 266 -28.32 15.43 -43.27
N GLN A 267 -29.66 15.53 -43.34
CA GLN A 267 -30.42 16.45 -42.46
C GLN A 267 -30.44 16.00 -41.00
N MET A 268 -30.50 14.70 -40.75
CA MET A 268 -30.43 14.12 -39.37
C MET A 268 -29.05 14.33 -38.75
N ILE A 269 -27.99 14.12 -39.53
CA ILE A 269 -26.59 14.41 -39.08
C ILE A 269 -26.42 15.89 -38.82
N ALA A 270 -26.94 16.75 -39.71
CA ALA A 270 -26.89 18.22 -39.54
C ALA A 270 -27.69 18.68 -38.30
N GLY A 271 -28.81 18.04 -37.98
CA GLY A 271 -29.59 18.28 -36.77
C GLY A 271 -28.82 17.89 -35.52
N PHE A 272 -28.19 16.70 -35.51
CA PHE A 272 -27.33 16.21 -34.45
C PHE A 272 -26.11 17.12 -34.22
N VAL A 273 -25.44 17.55 -35.28
CA VAL A 273 -24.32 18.49 -35.23
C VAL A 273 -24.77 19.86 -34.70
N ARG A 274 -25.97 20.36 -35.08
CA ARG A 274 -26.52 21.63 -34.55
C ARG A 274 -26.87 21.51 -33.08
N PHE A 275 -27.47 20.43 -32.65
CA PHE A 275 -27.80 20.14 -31.24
C PHE A 275 -26.54 20.16 -30.39
N PHE A 276 -25.50 19.38 -30.75
CA PHE A 276 -24.23 19.41 -30.06
C PHE A 276 -23.55 20.78 -30.10
N ARG A 277 -23.58 21.49 -31.22
CA ARG A 277 -23.07 22.85 -31.35
C ARG A 277 -23.77 23.84 -30.40
N THR A 278 -25.06 23.66 -30.15
CA THR A 278 -25.82 24.52 -29.22
C THR A 278 -25.45 24.20 -27.78
N ILE A 279 -25.34 22.92 -27.43
CA ILE A 279 -24.87 22.44 -26.12
C ILE A 279 -23.44 22.96 -25.86
N PHE A 280 -22.54 22.77 -26.81
CA PHE A 280 -21.16 23.26 -26.68
C PHE A 280 -21.06 24.80 -26.55
N ARG A 281 -21.97 25.57 -27.19
CA ARG A 281 -22.04 27.02 -26.99
C ARG A 281 -22.54 27.37 -25.59
N ALA A 282 -23.58 26.72 -25.11
CA ALA A 282 -24.09 26.91 -23.76
C ALA A 282 -23.05 26.54 -22.68
N ILE A 283 -22.44 25.38 -22.83
CA ILE A 283 -21.33 24.94 -21.98
C ILE A 283 -20.17 25.98 -22.04
N GLY A 284 -19.76 26.39 -23.23
CA GLY A 284 -18.70 27.40 -23.40
C GLY A 284 -19.03 28.78 -22.76
N TRP A 285 -20.31 29.16 -22.72
CA TRP A 285 -20.76 30.36 -22.07
C TRP A 285 -20.71 30.27 -20.53
N VAL A 286 -21.19 29.12 -19.97
CA VAL A 286 -21.12 28.84 -18.53
C VAL A 286 -19.63 28.72 -18.09
N PHE A 287 -18.80 28.02 -18.84
CA PHE A 287 -17.37 27.93 -18.58
C PHE A 287 -16.69 29.30 -18.65
N ARG A 288 -17.06 30.16 -19.56
CA ARG A 288 -16.49 31.52 -19.66
C ARG A 288 -16.80 32.39 -18.46
N ILE A 289 -18.00 32.28 -17.88
CA ILE A 289 -18.41 33.01 -16.68
C ILE A 289 -17.73 32.41 -15.45
N LEU A 290 -17.81 31.10 -15.27
CA LEU A 290 -17.28 30.41 -14.10
C LEU A 290 -15.75 30.53 -14.04
N LEU A 291 -15.08 30.45 -15.20
CA LEU A 291 -13.63 30.48 -15.29
C LEU A 291 -13.02 31.87 -15.53
N TRP A 292 -13.83 32.95 -15.42
CA TRP A 292 -13.35 34.32 -15.62
C TRP A 292 -12.21 34.68 -14.65
N LEU A 293 -12.31 34.26 -13.37
CA LEU A 293 -11.30 34.54 -12.35
C LEU A 293 -10.01 33.73 -12.57
N PRO A 294 -10.06 32.40 -12.68
CA PRO A 294 -8.85 31.61 -12.95
C PRO A 294 -8.20 31.97 -14.29
N THR A 295 -8.96 32.25 -15.35
CA THR A 295 -8.37 32.66 -16.63
C THR A 295 -7.61 33.98 -16.55
N ARG A 296 -8.10 34.96 -15.78
CA ARG A 296 -7.33 36.19 -15.52
C ARG A 296 -6.05 35.96 -14.75
N LEU A 297 -6.07 35.04 -13.78
CA LEU A 297 -4.86 34.67 -13.02
C LEU A 297 -3.81 34.04 -13.95
N PHE A 298 -4.19 33.05 -14.74
CA PHE A 298 -3.31 32.42 -15.71
C PHE A 298 -2.76 33.39 -16.76
N GLN A 299 -3.57 34.34 -17.17
CA GLN A 299 -3.13 35.40 -18.08
C GLN A 299 -2.06 36.32 -17.48
N ARG A 300 -2.24 36.72 -16.21
CA ARG A 300 -1.22 37.54 -15.50
C ARG A 300 0.08 36.76 -15.32
N ILE A 301 -0.01 35.50 -14.98
CA ILE A 301 1.17 34.63 -14.85
C ILE A 301 1.88 34.50 -16.20
N ASN A 302 1.14 34.20 -17.27
CA ASN A 302 1.75 34.02 -18.60
C ASN A 302 2.32 35.35 -19.17
N ALA A 303 1.61 36.45 -19.00
CA ALA A 303 2.09 37.77 -19.42
C ALA A 303 3.31 38.22 -18.62
N GLY A 304 3.31 37.99 -17.30
CA GLY A 304 4.46 38.22 -16.45
C GLY A 304 5.67 37.37 -16.86
N ALA A 305 5.46 36.06 -17.05
CA ALA A 305 6.50 35.16 -17.50
C ALA A 305 7.07 35.59 -18.89
N ALA A 306 6.19 35.88 -19.84
CA ALA A 306 6.59 36.30 -21.17
C ALA A 306 7.36 37.64 -21.19
N SER A 307 7.09 38.55 -20.24
CA SER A 307 7.81 39.85 -20.12
C SER A 307 9.18 39.70 -19.44
N VAL A 308 9.28 38.85 -18.41
CA VAL A 308 10.51 38.69 -17.60
C VAL A 308 11.48 37.68 -18.22
N TYR A 309 10.99 36.60 -18.81
CA TYR A 309 11.81 35.50 -19.30
C TYR A 309 12.88 35.87 -20.31
N PRO A 310 12.64 36.72 -21.37
CA PRO A 310 13.67 37.08 -22.33
C PRO A 310 14.84 37.83 -21.68
N GLY A 311 14.56 38.69 -20.68
CA GLY A 311 15.58 39.39 -19.92
C GLY A 311 16.41 38.44 -19.05
N MET A 312 15.74 37.51 -18.35
CA MET A 312 16.36 36.50 -17.52
C MET A 312 17.24 35.56 -18.38
N LEU A 313 16.75 35.10 -19.53
CA LEU A 313 17.49 34.20 -20.42
C LEU A 313 18.75 34.92 -21.00
N ARG A 314 18.62 36.18 -21.39
CA ARG A 314 19.77 36.97 -21.87
C ARG A 314 20.83 37.16 -20.77
N TRP A 315 20.41 37.46 -19.54
CA TRP A 315 21.30 37.57 -18.38
C TRP A 315 21.99 36.23 -18.10
N SER A 316 21.27 35.13 -18.15
CA SER A 316 21.81 33.78 -17.92
C SER A 316 22.82 33.35 -18.95
N LEU A 317 22.60 33.68 -20.21
CA LEU A 317 23.55 33.41 -21.31
C LEU A 317 24.81 34.26 -21.22
N SER A 318 24.73 35.48 -20.62
CA SER A 318 25.89 36.36 -20.40
C SER A 318 26.67 35.94 -19.13
N HIS A 319 26.04 35.34 -18.13
CA HIS A 319 26.65 34.95 -16.85
C HIS A 319 26.62 33.43 -16.64
N ARG A 320 27.06 32.66 -17.65
CA ARG A 320 26.98 31.17 -17.69
C ARG A 320 27.57 30.47 -16.45
N PRO A 321 28.79 30.82 -15.98
CA PRO A 321 29.38 30.15 -14.80
C PRO A 321 28.55 30.40 -13.54
N THR A 322 28.03 31.62 -13.35
CA THR A 322 27.24 31.99 -12.21
C THR A 322 25.97 31.17 -12.11
N VAL A 323 25.27 30.96 -13.26
CA VAL A 323 24.06 30.14 -13.32
C VAL A 323 24.33 28.69 -12.98
N LEU A 324 25.41 28.11 -13.49
CA LEU A 324 25.79 26.71 -13.21
C LEU A 324 26.22 26.54 -11.74
N VAL A 325 27.01 27.48 -11.19
CA VAL A 325 27.39 27.43 -9.78
C VAL A 325 26.17 27.60 -8.87
N ALA A 326 25.27 28.53 -9.20
CA ALA A 326 24.04 28.69 -8.43
C ALA A 326 23.17 27.42 -8.46
N ALA A 327 22.99 26.81 -9.63
CA ALA A 327 22.26 25.55 -9.76
C ALA A 327 22.92 24.41 -8.95
N ALA A 328 24.25 24.30 -8.99
CA ALA A 328 25.01 23.31 -8.23
C ALA A 328 24.88 23.55 -6.71
N VAL A 329 24.96 24.81 -6.25
CA VAL A 329 24.80 25.17 -4.84
C VAL A 329 23.39 24.81 -4.35
N VAL A 330 22.35 25.16 -5.11
CA VAL A 330 20.97 24.81 -4.78
C VAL A 330 20.79 23.29 -4.72
N PHE A 331 21.36 22.56 -5.67
CA PHE A 331 21.31 21.09 -5.67
C PHE A 331 21.99 20.49 -4.43
N VAL A 332 23.23 20.90 -4.12
CA VAL A 332 23.96 20.39 -2.95
C VAL A 332 23.24 20.77 -1.65
N ALA A 333 22.77 22.01 -1.53
CA ALA A 333 22.01 22.45 -0.36
C ALA A 333 20.73 21.63 -0.17
N THR A 334 20.03 21.32 -1.27
CA THR A 334 18.81 20.49 -1.20
C THR A 334 19.14 19.03 -0.87
N MET A 335 20.20 18.47 -1.44
CA MET A 335 20.63 17.10 -1.12
C MET A 335 21.06 16.94 0.34
N SER A 336 21.56 18.00 0.99
CA SER A 336 21.89 17.98 2.42
C SER A 336 20.65 17.85 3.33
N LEU A 337 19.45 18.05 2.81
CA LEU A 337 18.18 17.82 3.53
C LEU A 337 17.72 16.36 3.49
N VAL A 338 18.21 15.56 2.54
CA VAL A 338 17.78 14.16 2.37
C VAL A 338 17.92 13.33 3.64
N PRO A 339 19.03 13.40 4.43
CA PRO A 339 19.13 12.65 5.68
C PRO A 339 18.13 13.07 6.77
N ARG A 340 17.45 14.21 6.60
CA ARG A 340 16.46 14.72 7.57
C ARG A 340 15.04 14.29 7.25
N LEU A 341 14.82 13.69 6.07
CA LEU A 341 13.47 13.34 5.61
C LEU A 341 12.92 12.06 6.23
N GLY A 342 13.76 11.25 6.85
CA GLY A 342 13.37 9.92 7.32
C GLY A 342 13.11 8.93 6.18
N THR A 343 13.14 7.64 6.52
CA THR A 343 12.91 6.57 5.53
C THR A 343 11.93 5.54 6.04
N GLU A 344 11.00 5.14 5.20
CA GLU A 344 9.98 4.11 5.44
C GLU A 344 9.87 3.19 4.23
N LEU A 345 9.39 1.95 4.43
CA LEU A 345 9.12 1.06 3.31
C LEU A 345 7.87 1.54 2.54
N ILE A 346 6.74 1.56 3.22
CA ILE A 346 5.45 2.04 2.73
C ILE A 346 4.83 2.90 3.84
N PRO A 347 4.16 4.01 3.51
CA PRO A 347 3.46 4.79 4.52
C PRO A 347 2.42 3.94 5.25
N GLN A 348 2.31 4.11 6.56
CA GLN A 348 1.32 3.41 7.35
C GLN A 348 -0.08 3.85 6.93
N LEU A 349 -0.93 2.86 6.63
CA LEU A 349 -2.33 3.08 6.31
C LEU A 349 -3.12 3.34 7.60
N SER A 350 -3.97 4.35 7.60
CA SER A 350 -4.98 4.57 8.61
C SER A 350 -6.33 4.18 8.02
N GLN A 351 -6.94 3.13 8.57
CA GLN A 351 -8.23 2.61 8.14
C GLN A 351 -9.34 2.92 9.16
N GLY A 352 -9.00 3.69 10.23
CA GLY A 352 -9.89 3.88 11.36
C GLY A 352 -10.10 2.60 12.18
N GLU A 353 -9.22 1.63 12.04
CA GLU A 353 -9.25 0.34 12.73
C GLU A 353 -7.85 -0.02 13.23
N PHE A 354 -7.78 -0.57 14.43
CA PHE A 354 -6.54 -1.13 14.97
C PHE A 354 -6.84 -2.30 15.91
N ASN A 355 -5.86 -3.18 16.09
CA ASN A 355 -5.93 -4.31 16.99
C ASN A 355 -4.99 -4.10 18.17
N VAL A 356 -5.40 -4.63 19.31
CA VAL A 356 -4.57 -4.78 20.50
C VAL A 356 -4.45 -6.28 20.76
N ASP A 357 -3.28 -6.83 20.49
CA ASP A 357 -2.95 -8.22 20.76
C ASP A 357 -2.43 -8.33 22.19
N LEU A 358 -3.10 -9.13 22.99
CA LEU A 358 -2.83 -9.33 24.43
C LEU A 358 -2.26 -10.72 24.64
N ARG A 359 -1.24 -10.82 25.48
CA ARG A 359 -0.66 -12.09 25.88
C ARG A 359 -0.42 -12.12 27.39
N LEU A 360 -0.98 -13.12 28.01
CA LEU A 360 -0.76 -13.42 29.42
C LEU A 360 0.38 -14.43 29.59
N PRO A 361 0.90 -14.62 30.81
CA PRO A 361 1.91 -15.65 31.07
C PRO A 361 1.45 -17.03 30.61
N PRO A 362 2.35 -17.88 30.10
CA PRO A 362 2.05 -19.23 29.72
C PRO A 362 1.34 -20.02 30.85
N GLY A 363 0.33 -20.81 30.50
CA GLY A 363 -0.49 -21.53 31.45
C GLY A 363 -1.66 -20.74 32.04
N SER A 364 -1.83 -19.47 31.68
CA SER A 364 -3.02 -18.71 32.05
C SER A 364 -4.27 -19.30 31.41
N PRO A 365 -5.34 -19.55 32.17
CA PRO A 365 -6.58 -20.12 31.63
C PRO A 365 -7.34 -19.07 30.80
N LEU A 366 -8.16 -19.54 29.87
CA LEU A 366 -8.98 -18.73 28.97
C LEU A 366 -9.84 -17.68 29.70
N SER A 367 -10.33 -18.01 30.93
CA SER A 367 -11.10 -17.08 31.73
C SER A 367 -10.33 -15.88 32.26
N GLU A 368 -9.00 -16.01 32.48
CA GLU A 368 -8.13 -14.90 32.86
C GLU A 368 -7.86 -14.01 31.67
N THR A 369 -7.64 -14.61 30.49
CA THR A 369 -7.48 -13.89 29.23
C THR A 369 -8.74 -13.08 28.90
N ASP A 370 -9.93 -13.67 29.03
CA ASP A 370 -11.20 -12.95 28.86
C ASP A 370 -11.34 -11.80 29.87
N ARG A 371 -10.88 -11.98 31.12
CA ARG A 371 -10.89 -10.91 32.12
C ARG A 371 -9.95 -9.77 31.76
N ALA A 372 -8.74 -10.09 31.28
CA ALA A 372 -7.76 -9.10 30.84
C ALA A 372 -8.27 -8.30 29.64
N ILE A 373 -8.89 -8.97 28.66
CA ILE A 373 -9.52 -8.32 27.50
C ILE A 373 -10.65 -7.39 27.91
N ARG A 374 -11.52 -7.81 28.86
CA ARG A 374 -12.58 -6.94 29.37
C ARG A 374 -12.03 -5.73 30.12
N ALA A 375 -10.92 -5.89 30.84
CA ALA A 375 -10.22 -4.75 31.43
C ALA A 375 -9.60 -3.82 30.38
N ALA A 376 -9.00 -4.39 29.32
CA ALA A 376 -8.49 -3.62 28.19
C ALA A 376 -9.63 -2.85 27.47
N ARG A 377 -10.78 -3.50 27.27
CA ARG A 377 -11.96 -2.87 26.69
C ARG A 377 -12.45 -1.68 27.51
N SER A 378 -12.41 -1.77 28.83
CA SER A 378 -12.86 -0.65 29.68
C SER A 378 -12.04 0.64 29.46
N ALA A 379 -10.86 0.54 28.88
CA ALA A 379 -10.07 1.70 28.45
C ALA A 379 -10.71 2.47 27.27
N THR A 380 -11.63 1.85 26.54
CA THR A 380 -12.39 2.51 25.45
C THR A 380 -13.68 3.17 25.94
N ASP A 381 -14.13 2.85 27.17
CA ASP A 381 -15.33 3.43 27.73
C ASP A 381 -15.17 4.95 27.90
N GLY A 382 -16.02 5.71 27.22
CA GLY A 382 -15.97 7.18 27.24
C GLY A 382 -15.11 7.82 26.13
N ILE A 383 -14.59 7.05 25.20
CA ILE A 383 -13.94 7.54 24.00
C ILE A 383 -14.99 7.61 22.86
N ASP A 384 -15.56 8.79 22.63
CA ASP A 384 -16.66 8.99 21.67
C ASP A 384 -16.31 8.61 20.21
N VAL A 385 -15.03 8.48 19.89
CA VAL A 385 -14.56 8.15 18.53
C VAL A 385 -14.66 6.64 18.24
N VAL A 386 -14.80 5.78 19.27
CA VAL A 386 -14.92 4.33 19.08
C VAL A 386 -16.35 3.99 18.64
N ALA A 387 -16.47 3.34 17.47
CA ALA A 387 -17.76 2.93 16.91
C ALA A 387 -18.15 1.51 17.30
N LEU A 388 -17.17 0.60 17.36
CA LEU A 388 -17.39 -0.82 17.65
C LEU A 388 -16.13 -1.40 18.28
N ASP A 389 -16.30 -2.25 19.28
CA ASP A 389 -15.24 -3.12 19.79
C ASP A 389 -15.59 -4.60 19.58
N PHE A 390 -14.59 -5.34 19.10
CA PHE A 390 -14.69 -6.79 18.96
C PHE A 390 -13.51 -7.46 19.64
N SER A 391 -13.74 -8.48 20.41
CA SER A 391 -12.68 -9.18 21.12
C SER A 391 -12.78 -10.70 21.02
N VAL A 392 -11.62 -11.33 21.00
CA VAL A 392 -11.45 -12.78 21.03
C VAL A 392 -10.44 -13.12 22.10
N ALA A 393 -10.85 -13.87 23.11
CA ALA A 393 -9.94 -14.53 24.05
C ALA A 393 -9.72 -15.96 23.57
N GLY A 394 -8.49 -16.43 23.56
CA GLY A 394 -8.12 -17.72 22.97
C GLY A 394 -8.06 -17.68 21.44
N THR A 395 -7.70 -18.80 20.82
CA THR A 395 -7.51 -18.87 19.38
C THR A 395 -8.66 -19.51 18.62
N GLY A 396 -9.35 -20.46 19.24
CA GLY A 396 -10.45 -21.20 18.61
C GLY A 396 -10.01 -21.95 17.34
N ASN A 397 -10.94 -22.05 16.39
CA ASN A 397 -10.75 -22.75 15.11
C ASN A 397 -10.54 -21.78 13.92
N ARG A 398 -10.00 -20.60 14.15
CA ARG A 398 -9.72 -19.63 13.08
C ARG A 398 -8.67 -20.16 12.11
N LEU A 399 -8.95 -20.08 10.81
CA LEU A 399 -8.02 -20.53 9.75
C LEU A 399 -6.83 -19.57 9.56
N ASP A 400 -7.00 -18.31 9.93
CA ASP A 400 -5.98 -17.27 9.85
C ASP A 400 -5.18 -17.11 11.14
N ALA A 401 -5.50 -17.90 12.17
CA ALA A 401 -4.76 -17.87 13.42
C ALA A 401 -3.30 -18.30 13.19
N ASN A 402 -2.37 -17.44 13.61
CA ASN A 402 -0.97 -17.81 13.63
C ASN A 402 -0.73 -18.89 14.71
N PRO A 403 -0.26 -20.08 14.37
CA PRO A 403 -0.03 -21.14 15.34
C PRO A 403 0.90 -20.76 16.50
N VAL A 404 1.75 -19.76 16.24
CA VAL A 404 2.73 -19.25 17.21
C VAL A 404 2.08 -18.39 18.28
N ASP A 405 1.04 -17.64 17.91
CA ASP A 405 0.26 -16.79 18.81
C ASP A 405 -1.05 -17.48 19.24
N ALA A 406 -1.10 -18.81 19.12
CA ALA A 406 -2.26 -19.63 19.48
C ALA A 406 -2.15 -20.08 20.94
N GLY A 407 -3.24 -20.00 21.67
CA GLY A 407 -3.33 -20.50 23.05
C GLY A 407 -4.42 -19.81 23.86
N ASP A 408 -4.73 -20.40 25.02
CA ASP A 408 -5.72 -19.86 25.96
C ASP A 408 -5.26 -18.54 26.59
N ASN A 409 -3.97 -18.29 26.61
CA ASN A 409 -3.31 -17.13 27.20
C ASN A 409 -3.16 -15.96 26.21
N THR A 410 -3.70 -16.07 25.01
CA THR A 410 -3.66 -15.03 23.97
C THR A 410 -5.03 -14.47 23.69
N GLY A 411 -5.11 -13.23 23.27
CA GLY A 411 -6.35 -12.64 22.83
C GLY A 411 -6.16 -11.36 22.04
N THR A 412 -7.15 -11.01 21.24
CA THR A 412 -7.13 -9.82 20.39
C THR A 412 -8.35 -8.97 20.68
N LEU A 413 -8.14 -7.67 20.82
CA LEU A 413 -9.19 -6.65 20.90
C LEU A 413 -9.08 -5.76 19.67
N SER A 414 -10.06 -5.86 18.78
CA SER A 414 -10.17 -5.05 17.56
C SER A 414 -11.06 -3.85 17.83
N ILE A 415 -10.57 -2.66 17.54
CA ILE A 415 -11.27 -1.39 17.71
C ILE A 415 -11.54 -0.78 16.36
N SER A 416 -12.78 -0.46 16.08
CA SER A 416 -13.21 0.26 14.87
C SER A 416 -13.67 1.66 15.27
N LEU A 417 -13.14 2.69 14.64
CA LEU A 417 -13.48 4.09 14.90
C LEU A 417 -14.63 4.54 13.99
N HIS A 418 -15.30 5.63 14.35
CA HIS A 418 -16.34 6.19 13.51
C HIS A 418 -15.80 6.60 12.13
N PRO A 419 -16.59 6.46 11.05
CA PRO A 419 -16.18 6.87 9.70
C PRO A 419 -15.74 8.34 9.69
N GLY A 420 -14.54 8.59 9.16
CA GLY A 420 -13.93 9.92 9.11
C GLY A 420 -12.95 10.23 10.24
N ALA A 421 -12.80 9.35 11.22
CA ALA A 421 -11.72 9.45 12.19
C ALA A 421 -10.36 9.34 11.47
N GLY A 422 -9.51 10.36 11.68
CA GLY A 422 -8.21 10.43 11.05
C GLY A 422 -7.10 9.77 11.88
N ARG A 423 -5.89 9.72 11.32
CA ARG A 423 -4.69 9.16 11.96
C ARG A 423 -4.41 9.79 13.35
N ALA A 424 -4.71 11.08 13.53
CA ALA A 424 -4.48 11.76 14.80
C ALA A 424 -5.40 11.22 15.91
N GLU A 425 -6.68 11.00 15.60
CA GLU A 425 -7.67 10.46 16.54
C GLU A 425 -7.37 9.00 16.87
N GLU A 426 -6.96 8.21 15.89
CA GLU A 426 -6.50 6.83 16.06
C GLU A 426 -5.29 6.77 17.02
N SER A 427 -4.28 7.61 16.79
CA SER A 427 -3.09 7.66 17.65
C SER A 427 -3.41 8.06 19.09
N VAL A 428 -4.28 9.06 19.29
CA VAL A 428 -4.73 9.49 20.61
C VAL A 428 -5.47 8.36 21.34
N THR A 429 -6.32 7.62 20.62
CA THR A 429 -7.04 6.47 21.19
C THR A 429 -6.06 5.36 21.58
N MET A 430 -5.11 5.02 20.73
CA MET A 430 -4.07 4.03 21.05
C MET A 430 -3.23 4.43 22.26
N ASP A 431 -2.85 5.70 22.39
CA ASP A 431 -2.05 6.20 23.53
C ASP A 431 -2.86 6.16 24.85
N ALA A 432 -4.14 6.51 24.80
CA ALA A 432 -5.04 6.39 25.94
C ALA A 432 -5.18 4.93 26.39
N MET A 433 -5.34 4.01 25.45
CA MET A 433 -5.40 2.58 25.75
C MET A 433 -4.08 2.05 26.30
N ARG A 434 -2.90 2.48 25.79
CA ARG A 434 -1.60 2.10 26.34
C ARG A 434 -1.45 2.49 27.81
N ALA A 435 -1.91 3.68 28.15
CA ALA A 435 -1.85 4.16 29.54
C ALA A 435 -2.69 3.27 30.51
N GLU A 436 -3.81 2.74 30.08
CA GLU A 436 -4.63 1.83 30.87
C GLU A 436 -4.06 0.40 30.89
N LEU A 437 -3.64 -0.12 29.72
CA LEU A 437 -3.07 -1.47 29.59
C LEU A 437 -1.80 -1.62 30.42
N SER A 438 -0.98 -0.57 30.53
CA SER A 438 0.23 -0.60 31.34
C SER A 438 -0.01 -0.79 32.85
N ARG A 439 -1.25 -0.60 33.30
CA ARG A 439 -1.67 -0.80 34.71
C ARG A 439 -2.08 -2.25 34.99
N ILE A 440 -2.28 -3.08 33.97
CA ILE A 440 -2.69 -4.48 34.13
C ILE A 440 -1.42 -5.33 34.34
N PRO A 441 -1.21 -5.91 35.54
CA PRO A 441 0.02 -6.63 35.82
C PRO A 441 0.12 -7.93 34.99
N GLY A 442 1.31 -8.20 34.47
CA GLY A 442 1.61 -9.46 33.79
C GLY A 442 1.05 -9.60 32.39
N VAL A 443 0.39 -8.58 31.84
CA VAL A 443 -0.12 -8.57 30.46
C VAL A 443 0.91 -7.93 29.55
N GLN A 444 1.34 -8.65 28.53
CA GLN A 444 2.04 -8.10 27.38
C GLN A 444 1.02 -7.69 26.33
N TYR A 445 1.23 -6.57 25.67
CA TYR A 445 0.34 -6.09 24.63
C TYR A 445 1.12 -5.50 23.46
N GLU A 446 0.53 -5.59 22.28
CA GLU A 446 1.05 -4.99 21.05
C GLU A 446 -0.10 -4.35 20.28
N PHE A 447 0.13 -3.13 19.79
CA PHE A 447 -0.79 -2.48 18.88
C PHE A 447 -0.40 -2.80 17.45
N SER A 448 -1.37 -3.27 16.67
CA SER A 448 -1.21 -3.54 15.25
C SER A 448 -2.32 -2.89 14.44
N ARG A 449 -2.03 -2.55 13.19
CA ARG A 449 -3.02 -2.05 12.25
C ARG A 449 -3.33 -3.13 11.23
N PRO A 450 -4.59 -3.24 10.78
CA PRO A 450 -4.91 -4.08 9.63
C PRO A 450 -4.03 -3.69 8.45
N SER A 451 -3.31 -4.64 7.89
CA SER A 451 -2.41 -4.41 6.76
C SER A 451 -2.95 -5.13 5.53
N LEU A 452 -2.88 -4.47 4.37
CA LEU A 452 -3.17 -5.11 3.07
C LEU A 452 -2.16 -6.20 2.71
N MET A 453 -1.02 -6.19 3.38
CA MET A 453 0.04 -7.16 3.22
C MET A 453 0.41 -7.70 4.59
N THR A 454 0.65 -9.01 4.66
CA THR A 454 1.16 -9.66 5.86
C THR A 454 2.64 -9.33 6.00
N PHE A 455 2.94 -8.15 6.51
CA PHE A 455 4.29 -7.83 6.94
C PHE A 455 4.51 -8.39 8.34
N ALA A 456 5.72 -8.92 8.57
CA ALA A 456 6.25 -9.02 9.92
C ALA A 456 6.24 -7.62 10.58
N SER A 457 6.38 -7.58 11.90
CA SER A 457 6.52 -6.33 12.66
C SER A 457 7.47 -5.33 11.94
N PRO A 458 7.28 -4.02 12.09
CA PRO A 458 8.08 -3.03 11.38
C PRO A 458 9.58 -3.25 11.53
N LEU A 459 10.03 -3.63 12.73
CA LEU A 459 11.41 -3.98 13.00
C LEU A 459 11.48 -5.39 13.59
N SER A 460 12.35 -6.23 13.03
CA SER A 460 12.69 -7.54 13.55
C SER A 460 14.20 -7.67 13.71
N ILE A 461 14.65 -8.33 14.78
CA ILE A 461 16.06 -8.72 14.96
C ILE A 461 16.08 -10.22 15.06
N GLU A 462 16.83 -10.87 14.19
CA GLU A 462 17.08 -12.29 14.20
C GLU A 462 18.39 -12.59 14.90
N VAL A 463 18.34 -13.42 15.94
CA VAL A 463 19.51 -13.93 16.66
C VAL A 463 19.66 -15.40 16.33
N ALA A 464 20.59 -15.72 15.46
CA ALA A 464 20.80 -17.07 14.92
C ALA A 464 21.96 -17.78 15.58
N GLY A 465 21.86 -19.11 15.75
CA GLY A 465 22.94 -19.93 16.29
C GLY A 465 22.58 -21.42 16.42
N TYR A 466 23.47 -22.18 17.04
CA TYR A 466 23.24 -23.62 17.25
C TYR A 466 22.82 -23.94 18.69
N ASP A 467 23.26 -23.14 19.66
CA ASP A 467 22.97 -23.31 21.07
C ASP A 467 21.79 -22.43 21.50
N LEU A 468 20.69 -23.02 21.94
CA LEU A 468 19.47 -22.33 22.34
C LEU A 468 19.66 -21.41 23.55
N ASP A 469 20.52 -21.81 24.51
CA ASP A 469 20.78 -21.01 25.70
C ASP A 469 21.58 -19.76 25.37
N ALA A 470 22.59 -19.91 24.48
CA ALA A 470 23.36 -18.79 23.96
C ALA A 470 22.49 -17.82 23.13
N ILE A 471 21.63 -18.33 22.25
CA ILE A 471 20.67 -17.54 21.48
C ILE A 471 19.73 -16.79 22.43
N SER A 472 19.16 -17.49 23.41
CA SER A 472 18.18 -16.96 24.36
C SER A 472 18.76 -15.87 25.26
N SER A 473 19.99 -16.06 25.75
CA SER A 473 20.68 -15.07 26.57
C SER A 473 21.03 -13.81 25.79
N THR A 474 21.52 -13.99 24.55
CA THR A 474 21.83 -12.87 23.65
C THR A 474 20.57 -12.08 23.28
N ALA A 475 19.48 -12.77 22.91
CA ALA A 475 18.21 -12.14 22.57
C ALA A 475 17.66 -11.30 23.73
N ARG A 476 17.71 -11.83 24.96
CA ARG A 476 17.30 -11.08 26.17
C ARG A 476 18.18 -9.84 26.42
N SER A 477 19.49 -9.94 26.19
CA SER A 477 20.39 -8.80 26.34
C SER A 477 20.10 -7.70 25.32
N ILE A 478 19.80 -8.06 24.07
CA ILE A 478 19.39 -7.12 23.03
C ILE A 478 18.04 -6.50 23.40
N GLN A 479 17.05 -7.30 23.80
CA GLN A 479 15.74 -6.81 24.24
C GLN A 479 15.86 -5.76 25.35
N GLN A 480 16.62 -6.04 26.41
CA GLN A 480 16.85 -5.11 27.52
C GLN A 480 17.51 -3.80 27.05
N SER A 481 18.44 -3.89 26.11
CA SER A 481 19.10 -2.72 25.52
C SER A 481 18.13 -1.89 24.69
N MET A 482 17.21 -2.52 23.96
CA MET A 482 16.14 -1.86 23.22
C MET A 482 15.14 -1.17 24.16
N GLU A 483 14.72 -1.84 25.23
CA GLU A 483 13.84 -1.27 26.26
C GLU A 483 14.47 -0.03 26.90
N ALA A 484 15.77 -0.07 27.18
CA ALA A 484 16.51 1.04 27.79
C ALA A 484 16.67 2.25 26.85
N SER A 485 16.56 2.08 25.53
CA SER A 485 16.74 3.19 24.58
C SER A 485 15.54 4.12 24.54
N GLY A 486 14.34 3.66 24.92
CA GLY A 486 13.09 4.41 24.90
C GLY A 486 12.54 4.71 23.50
N ARG A 487 13.25 4.33 22.42
CA ARG A 487 12.74 4.45 21.03
C ARG A 487 11.75 3.36 20.68
N PHE A 488 12.00 2.15 21.18
CA PHE A 488 11.23 0.96 20.84
C PHE A 488 10.06 0.78 21.80
N ALA A 489 8.93 0.34 21.27
CA ALA A 489 7.73 0.01 22.01
C ALA A 489 7.25 -1.39 21.62
N ASP A 490 6.38 -1.98 22.43
CA ASP A 490 5.74 -3.26 22.14
C ASP A 490 6.76 -4.36 21.77
N ILE A 491 7.90 -4.41 22.52
CA ILE A 491 8.99 -5.34 22.23
C ILE A 491 8.57 -6.75 22.62
N LYS A 492 8.62 -7.68 21.67
CA LYS A 492 8.36 -9.10 21.87
C LYS A 492 9.57 -9.94 21.49
N THR A 493 9.71 -11.09 22.09
CA THR A 493 10.74 -12.08 21.72
C THR A 493 10.12 -13.47 21.62
N THR A 494 10.59 -14.26 20.66
CA THR A 494 10.22 -15.69 20.56
C THR A 494 10.88 -16.57 21.61
N VAL A 495 11.78 -15.99 22.41
CA VAL A 495 12.43 -16.68 23.52
C VAL A 495 11.52 -16.60 24.75
N GLU A 496 10.45 -17.33 24.70
CA GLU A 496 9.53 -17.47 25.82
C GLU A 496 9.61 -18.88 26.40
N ARG A 497 9.36 -18.97 27.71
CA ARG A 497 9.12 -20.28 28.35
C ARG A 497 7.80 -20.82 27.82
N GLY A 498 7.77 -22.12 27.56
CA GLY A 498 6.53 -22.79 27.22
C GLY A 498 5.57 -22.91 28.38
N ASN A 499 4.40 -23.45 28.09
CA ASN A 499 3.45 -23.80 29.12
C ASN A 499 4.11 -24.83 30.08
N PRO A 500 3.90 -24.72 31.41
CA PRO A 500 4.35 -25.73 32.33
C PRO A 500 3.66 -27.05 32.01
N GLU A 501 4.46 -28.11 31.89
CA GLU A 501 4.02 -29.46 31.59
C GLU A 501 4.26 -30.37 32.77
N ILE A 502 3.30 -31.27 33.08
CA ILE A 502 3.54 -32.35 34.02
C ILE A 502 4.18 -33.50 33.27
N GLN A 503 5.47 -33.73 33.54
CA GLN A 503 6.24 -34.83 32.97
C GLN A 503 6.16 -36.04 33.86
N ILE A 504 5.72 -37.18 33.32
CA ILE A 504 5.62 -38.45 34.02
C ILE A 504 6.62 -39.44 33.38
N VAL A 505 7.67 -39.72 34.12
CA VAL A 505 8.71 -40.67 33.68
C VAL A 505 8.52 -41.99 34.39
N PHE A 506 8.10 -43.03 33.69
CA PHE A 506 7.85 -44.34 34.24
C PHE A 506 9.13 -45.11 34.56
N ASP A 507 9.21 -45.71 35.77
CA ASP A 507 10.25 -46.65 36.13
C ASP A 507 9.81 -48.07 35.74
N GLN A 508 10.31 -48.53 34.62
CA GLN A 508 9.96 -49.84 34.06
C GLN A 508 10.31 -51.01 34.98
N GLU A 509 11.40 -50.92 35.74
CA GLU A 509 11.85 -51.95 36.64
C GLU A 509 10.93 -52.08 37.87
N ARG A 510 10.57 -50.94 38.46
CA ARG A 510 9.59 -50.91 39.56
C ARG A 510 8.22 -51.39 39.12
N ALA A 511 7.72 -50.96 37.96
CA ALA A 511 6.45 -51.42 37.41
C ALA A 511 6.45 -52.93 37.17
N ALA A 512 7.50 -53.49 36.58
CA ALA A 512 7.64 -54.92 36.32
C ALA A 512 7.67 -55.73 37.61
N LYS A 513 8.38 -55.28 38.65
CA LYS A 513 8.40 -55.91 39.96
C LYS A 513 7.04 -55.99 40.65
N LEU A 514 6.15 -55.04 40.34
CA LEU A 514 4.77 -54.97 40.81
C LEU A 514 3.80 -55.69 39.88
N GLY A 515 4.27 -56.33 38.80
CA GLY A 515 3.45 -57.01 37.82
C GLY A 515 2.61 -56.07 36.94
N LEU A 516 3.04 -54.80 36.79
CA LEU A 516 2.32 -53.79 36.05
C LEU A 516 3.03 -53.53 34.70
N ALA A 517 2.27 -53.41 33.60
CA ALA A 517 2.76 -52.97 32.33
C ALA A 517 2.68 -51.44 32.25
N VAL A 518 3.77 -50.81 31.79
CA VAL A 518 3.84 -49.35 31.65
C VAL A 518 2.71 -48.76 30.77
N ARG A 519 2.33 -49.52 29.74
CA ARG A 519 1.21 -49.14 28.85
C ARG A 519 -0.12 -49.01 29.62
N ASP A 520 -0.43 -50.01 30.45
CA ASP A 520 -1.68 -50.03 31.22
C ASP A 520 -1.73 -48.87 32.24
N ILE A 521 -0.55 -48.55 32.80
CA ILE A 521 -0.38 -47.41 33.69
C ILE A 521 -0.65 -46.08 32.91
N ALA A 522 -0.01 -45.94 31.75
CA ALA A 522 -0.15 -44.76 30.91
C ALA A 522 -1.61 -44.56 30.44
N ASP A 523 -2.23 -45.60 29.90
CA ASP A 523 -3.64 -45.59 29.47
C ASP A 523 -4.58 -45.18 30.63
N ARG A 524 -4.31 -45.68 31.87
CA ARG A 524 -5.05 -45.33 33.05
C ARG A 524 -4.86 -43.87 33.47
N VAL A 525 -3.63 -43.39 33.44
CA VAL A 525 -3.33 -41.95 33.72
C VAL A 525 -4.07 -41.06 32.74
N VAL A 526 -4.00 -41.37 31.42
CA VAL A 526 -4.70 -40.61 30.37
C VAL A 526 -6.20 -40.62 30.58
N ALA A 527 -6.81 -41.80 30.85
CA ALA A 527 -8.25 -41.91 31.07
C ALA A 527 -8.73 -41.11 32.31
N ASN A 528 -7.90 -41.03 33.37
CA ASN A 528 -8.27 -40.23 34.56
C ASN A 528 -8.05 -38.73 34.34
N VAL A 529 -6.97 -38.31 33.71
CA VAL A 529 -6.60 -36.90 33.56
C VAL A 529 -7.36 -36.25 32.42
N ARG A 530 -7.41 -36.87 31.24
CA ARG A 530 -8.03 -36.31 30.02
C ARG A 530 -9.48 -36.73 29.83
N GLY A 531 -9.85 -37.88 30.43
CA GLY A 531 -11.12 -38.56 30.15
C GLY A 531 -11.02 -39.42 28.87
N GLU A 532 -12.02 -40.27 28.70
CA GLU A 532 -12.14 -41.19 27.56
C GLU A 532 -13.45 -40.95 26.81
N LEU A 533 -13.36 -40.88 25.50
CA LEU A 533 -14.52 -40.84 24.61
C LEU A 533 -15.09 -42.27 24.53
N ALA A 534 -16.04 -42.60 25.40
CA ALA A 534 -16.61 -43.93 25.51
C ALA A 534 -17.44 -44.33 24.27
N THR A 535 -18.23 -43.39 23.73
CA THR A 535 -19.08 -43.63 22.56
C THR A 535 -19.57 -42.30 21.96
N ARG A 536 -20.24 -42.40 20.82
CA ARG A 536 -20.96 -41.27 20.21
C ARG A 536 -22.44 -41.56 20.15
N TYR A 537 -23.23 -40.68 20.74
CA TYR A 537 -24.68 -40.73 20.73
C TYR A 537 -25.20 -39.94 19.54
N THR A 538 -26.02 -40.58 18.67
CA THR A 538 -26.67 -39.91 17.57
C THR A 538 -27.99 -39.32 18.03
N TRP A 539 -28.12 -38.02 18.00
CA TRP A 539 -29.35 -37.28 18.34
C TRP A 539 -29.78 -36.46 17.14
N ARG A 540 -30.90 -36.86 16.52
CA ARG A 540 -31.34 -36.38 15.21
C ARG A 540 -30.26 -36.61 14.17
N ASP A 541 -29.71 -35.52 13.55
CA ASP A 541 -28.66 -35.52 12.54
C ASP A 541 -27.26 -35.29 13.11
N LYS A 542 -27.14 -35.10 14.44
CA LYS A 542 -25.89 -34.78 15.11
C LYS A 542 -25.32 -35.96 15.90
N LYS A 543 -24.03 -36.17 15.84
CA LYS A 543 -23.28 -37.08 16.70
C LYS A 543 -22.73 -36.32 17.90
N ILE A 544 -23.14 -36.72 19.09
CA ILE A 544 -22.75 -36.12 20.37
C ILE A 544 -21.75 -37.06 21.03
N ASP A 545 -20.58 -36.55 21.37
CA ASP A 545 -19.56 -37.30 22.08
C ASP A 545 -20.00 -37.57 23.53
N VAL A 546 -19.79 -38.80 24.00
CA VAL A 546 -20.01 -39.21 25.39
C VAL A 546 -18.65 -39.31 26.04
N LEU A 547 -18.26 -38.26 26.74
CA LEU A 547 -17.00 -38.19 27.46
C LEU A 547 -17.17 -38.72 28.88
N VAL A 548 -16.35 -39.71 29.25
CA VAL A 548 -16.26 -40.24 30.62
C VAL A 548 -14.96 -39.76 31.25
N ARG A 549 -15.05 -39.09 32.38
CA ARG A 549 -13.90 -38.58 33.12
C ARG A 549 -14.13 -38.69 34.63
N SER A 550 -13.03 -38.62 35.39
CA SER A 550 -13.11 -38.49 36.83
C SER A 550 -13.66 -37.13 37.23
N VAL A 551 -14.29 -37.04 38.42
CA VAL A 551 -14.74 -35.75 39.01
C VAL A 551 -13.49 -34.91 39.30
N ASP A 552 -13.57 -33.60 38.96
CA ASP A 552 -12.57 -32.56 39.25
C ASP A 552 -11.16 -32.67 38.56
N THR A 553 -11.08 -33.34 37.40
CA THR A 553 -9.81 -33.44 36.69
C THR A 553 -9.27 -32.08 36.19
N ARG A 554 -10.09 -31.04 36.15
CA ARG A 554 -9.68 -29.69 35.72
C ARG A 554 -8.86 -28.90 36.74
N SER A 555 -9.01 -29.23 38.00
CA SER A 555 -8.34 -28.60 39.13
C SER A 555 -7.36 -29.53 39.82
N SER A 556 -7.01 -30.65 39.19
CA SER A 556 -6.11 -31.64 39.80
C SER A 556 -4.71 -31.04 40.00
N SER A 557 -4.28 -31.08 41.28
CA SER A 557 -2.90 -30.70 41.63
C SER A 557 -1.91 -31.81 41.23
N ILE A 558 -0.62 -31.46 41.12
CA ILE A 558 0.43 -32.44 40.87
C ILE A 558 0.44 -33.55 41.92
N ASP A 559 0.09 -33.23 43.19
CA ASP A 559 0.05 -34.19 44.27
C ASP A 559 -1.13 -35.17 44.15
N GLU A 560 -2.25 -34.71 43.55
CA GLU A 560 -3.39 -35.62 43.25
C GLU A 560 -3.01 -36.58 42.11
N ILE A 561 -2.30 -36.10 41.08
CA ILE A 561 -1.79 -36.95 40.01
C ILE A 561 -0.78 -37.98 40.55
N ARG A 562 0.09 -37.60 41.47
CA ARG A 562 1.05 -38.52 42.11
C ARG A 562 0.35 -39.63 42.88
N ARG A 563 -0.77 -39.32 43.56
CA ARG A 563 -1.58 -40.26 44.36
C ARG A 563 -2.54 -41.12 43.57
N LEU A 564 -2.62 -40.89 42.24
CA LEU A 564 -3.55 -41.61 41.37
C LEU A 564 -3.28 -43.11 41.45
N ILE A 565 -4.30 -43.92 41.71
CA ILE A 565 -4.20 -45.38 41.78
C ILE A 565 -4.16 -45.93 40.34
N VAL A 566 -3.08 -46.61 39.99
CA VAL A 566 -2.84 -47.11 38.60
C VAL A 566 -3.35 -48.55 38.40
N ASN A 567 -3.66 -49.30 39.49
CA ASN A 567 -4.17 -50.65 39.45
C ASN A 567 -5.38 -50.90 40.35
N PRO A 568 -6.51 -50.20 40.17
CA PRO A 568 -7.65 -50.22 41.10
C PRO A 568 -8.34 -51.57 41.22
N ALA A 569 -8.12 -52.50 40.27
CA ALA A 569 -8.69 -53.85 40.31
C ALA A 569 -7.84 -54.85 41.13
N SER A 570 -6.73 -54.42 41.70
CA SER A 570 -5.83 -55.26 42.50
C SER A 570 -6.14 -55.09 43.98
N ASP A 571 -5.99 -56.17 44.74
CA ASP A 571 -6.09 -56.19 46.23
C ASP A 571 -5.05 -55.26 46.90
N ARG A 572 -4.00 -54.93 46.15
CA ARG A 572 -2.95 -54.00 46.61
C ARG A 572 -2.90 -52.80 45.69
N PRO A 573 -3.55 -51.67 46.05
CA PRO A 573 -3.53 -50.46 45.27
C PRO A 573 -2.10 -49.87 45.24
N VAL A 574 -1.66 -49.50 44.02
CA VAL A 574 -0.36 -48.87 43.75
C VAL A 574 -0.60 -47.46 43.27
N THR A 575 0.06 -46.48 43.86
CA THR A 575 0.02 -45.05 43.43
C THR A 575 0.97 -44.82 42.26
N LEU A 576 0.71 -43.79 41.44
CA LEU A 576 1.55 -43.42 40.32
C LEU A 576 2.98 -43.09 40.78
N GLU A 577 3.17 -42.42 41.92
CA GLU A 577 4.47 -42.04 42.46
C GLU A 577 5.35 -43.28 42.82
N ALA A 578 4.72 -44.45 43.07
CA ALA A 578 5.46 -45.67 43.34
C ALA A 578 6.12 -46.26 42.10
N VAL A 579 5.64 -45.94 40.90
CA VAL A 579 6.08 -46.48 39.61
C VAL A 579 6.54 -45.44 38.56
N ALA A 580 6.44 -44.16 38.92
CA ALA A 580 6.85 -43.05 38.04
C ALA A 580 7.35 -41.85 38.85
N ASP A 581 8.27 -41.10 38.28
CA ASP A 581 8.68 -39.80 38.76
C ASP A 581 7.82 -38.72 38.09
N VAL A 582 7.12 -37.91 38.86
CA VAL A 582 6.22 -36.85 38.42
C VAL A 582 6.81 -35.49 38.77
N SER A 583 7.15 -34.71 37.74
CA SER A 583 7.77 -33.41 37.88
C SER A 583 7.12 -32.38 36.98
N ILE A 584 7.28 -31.09 37.30
CA ILE A 584 6.93 -30.01 36.38
C ILE A 584 8.17 -29.71 35.55
N SER A 585 7.99 -29.72 34.23
CA SER A 585 9.01 -29.34 33.25
C SER A 585 8.54 -28.10 32.47
N GLU A 586 9.46 -27.22 32.21
CA GLU A 586 9.24 -26.09 31.30
C GLU A 586 10.20 -26.23 30.13
N GLY A 587 9.67 -26.39 28.94
CA GLY A 587 10.43 -26.37 27.67
C GLY A 587 10.35 -24.98 26.99
N PRO A 588 11.02 -24.79 25.86
CA PRO A 588 10.76 -23.61 25.03
C PRO A 588 9.36 -23.69 24.42
N ALA A 589 8.65 -22.55 24.34
CA ALA A 589 7.32 -22.49 23.73
C ALA A 589 7.37 -22.92 22.26
N GLU A 590 8.41 -22.42 21.55
CA GLU A 590 8.67 -22.77 20.15
C GLU A 590 10.17 -22.73 19.84
N ILE A 591 10.57 -23.39 18.77
CA ILE A 591 11.93 -23.34 18.23
C ILE A 591 11.82 -22.96 16.75
N ARG A 592 12.09 -21.70 16.43
CA ARG A 592 12.09 -21.19 15.05
C ARG A 592 13.39 -21.49 14.33
N ARG A 593 13.29 -21.64 13.01
CA ARG A 593 14.44 -21.75 12.14
C ARG A 593 14.27 -20.90 10.91
N VAL A 594 15.32 -20.14 10.58
CA VAL A 594 15.46 -19.40 9.32
C VAL A 594 16.67 -20.03 8.60
N ALA A 595 16.52 -20.36 7.33
CA ALA A 595 17.56 -21.05 6.56
C ALA A 595 18.18 -22.26 7.28
N GLN A 596 17.35 -23.07 7.94
CA GLN A 596 17.74 -24.27 8.72
C GLN A 596 18.47 -24.00 10.06
N GLN A 597 18.86 -22.75 10.35
CA GLN A 597 19.47 -22.37 11.62
C GLN A 597 18.40 -22.00 12.65
N ARG A 598 18.63 -22.35 13.91
CA ARG A 598 17.77 -21.92 15.02
C ARG A 598 17.89 -20.43 15.20
N VAL A 599 16.76 -19.75 15.37
CA VAL A 599 16.72 -18.30 15.56
C VAL A 599 15.79 -17.92 16.70
N ALA A 600 16.18 -16.90 17.44
CA ALA A 600 15.27 -16.10 18.26
C ALA A 600 14.96 -14.82 17.48
N VAL A 601 13.69 -14.47 17.39
CA VAL A 601 13.23 -13.25 16.73
C VAL A 601 12.75 -12.26 17.80
N ILE A 602 13.29 -11.06 17.77
CA ILE A 602 12.83 -9.94 18.58
C ILE A 602 12.10 -8.99 17.64
N THR A 603 10.84 -8.72 17.93
CA THR A 603 10.02 -7.77 17.16
C THR A 603 9.74 -6.54 18.00
N ALA A 604 9.67 -5.38 17.37
CA ALA A 604 9.36 -4.14 18.05
C ALA A 604 8.67 -3.14 17.13
N ASN A 605 7.80 -2.33 17.73
CA ASN A 605 7.35 -1.07 17.17
C ASN A 605 8.31 0.05 17.61
N PHE A 606 8.17 1.24 17.03
CA PHE A 606 8.93 2.40 17.45
C PHE A 606 8.01 3.56 17.86
N SER A 607 8.36 4.24 18.94
CA SER A 607 7.56 5.32 19.53
C SER A 607 7.74 6.65 18.81
N TYR A 608 8.92 6.85 18.19
CA TYR A 608 9.24 8.09 17.46
C TYR A 608 10.30 7.85 16.38
N GLY A 609 10.32 8.75 15.38
CA GLY A 609 11.22 8.66 14.24
C GLY A 609 10.63 7.84 13.11
N ASP A 610 11.50 7.26 12.32
CA ASP A 610 11.17 6.47 11.14
C ASP A 610 11.85 5.09 11.19
N LEU A 611 11.44 4.20 10.28
CA LEU A 611 11.95 2.83 10.24
C LEU A 611 13.49 2.78 10.02
N GLY A 612 14.02 3.67 9.18
CA GLY A 612 15.46 3.68 8.91
C GLY A 612 16.27 4.08 10.13
N ALA A 613 15.83 5.09 10.87
CA ALA A 613 16.48 5.51 12.12
C ALA A 613 16.35 4.43 13.22
N ALA A 614 15.18 3.76 13.31
CA ALA A 614 14.98 2.65 14.24
C ALA A 614 15.88 1.45 13.89
N ALA A 615 15.99 1.09 12.62
CA ALA A 615 16.88 0.01 12.16
C ALA A 615 18.36 0.32 12.41
N ALA A 616 18.78 1.57 12.18
CA ALA A 616 20.16 2.00 12.46
C ALA A 616 20.50 1.93 13.97
N GLU A 617 19.56 2.32 14.84
CA GLU A 617 19.75 2.22 16.30
C GLU A 617 19.76 0.75 16.76
N ALA A 618 18.88 -0.09 16.20
CA ALA A 618 18.89 -1.53 16.45
C ALA A 618 20.23 -2.17 16.03
N GLY A 619 20.76 -1.81 14.87
CA GLY A 619 22.11 -2.22 14.42
C GLY A 619 23.19 -1.79 15.41
N ALA A 620 23.15 -0.56 15.88
CA ALA A 620 24.11 -0.06 16.88
C ALA A 620 23.98 -0.77 18.24
N ILE A 621 22.81 -1.23 18.63
CA ILE A 621 22.60 -2.07 19.82
C ILE A 621 23.21 -3.44 19.59
N ILE A 622 23.00 -4.05 18.44
CA ILE A 622 23.59 -5.34 18.06
C ILE A 622 25.12 -5.27 18.12
N ASP A 623 25.72 -4.25 17.52
CA ASP A 623 27.18 -4.04 17.48
C ASP A 623 27.82 -3.88 18.89
N ARG A 624 27.04 -3.35 19.84
CA ARG A 624 27.51 -3.17 21.25
C ARG A 624 27.26 -4.41 22.09
N THR A 625 26.40 -5.32 21.67
CA THR A 625 26.06 -6.53 22.45
C THR A 625 27.15 -7.58 22.27
N PRO A 626 27.75 -8.12 23.35
CA PRO A 626 28.72 -9.21 23.23
C PRO A 626 28.07 -10.46 22.61
N MET A 627 28.63 -10.92 21.51
CA MET A 627 28.15 -12.12 20.83
C MET A 627 28.95 -13.35 21.23
N PRO A 628 28.32 -14.39 21.81
CA PRO A 628 28.98 -15.68 22.03
C PRO A 628 29.43 -16.33 20.71
N ASN A 629 30.42 -17.20 20.78
CA ASN A 629 30.89 -17.93 19.60
C ASN A 629 29.75 -18.75 18.97
N GLY A 630 29.55 -18.58 17.68
CA GLY A 630 28.51 -19.30 16.93
C GLY A 630 27.11 -18.67 17.03
N VAL A 631 26.96 -17.48 17.61
CA VAL A 631 25.76 -16.68 17.60
C VAL A 631 25.98 -15.45 16.73
N ALA A 632 25.03 -15.14 15.87
CA ALA A 632 25.01 -13.93 15.06
C ALA A 632 23.65 -13.23 15.21
N ALA A 633 23.64 -11.91 15.19
CA ALA A 633 22.42 -11.14 15.19
C ALA A 633 22.38 -10.20 13.99
N MET A 634 21.20 -10.02 13.40
CA MET A 634 20.98 -9.13 12.25
C MET A 634 19.62 -8.46 12.35
N VAL A 635 19.54 -7.25 11.80
CA VAL A 635 18.26 -6.55 11.63
C VAL A 635 17.58 -7.11 10.39
N SER A 636 16.32 -7.48 10.51
CA SER A 636 15.49 -8.10 9.46
C SER A 636 14.09 -7.47 9.42
N GLY A 637 13.13 -8.11 8.76
CA GLY A 637 11.77 -7.61 8.65
C GLY A 637 11.60 -6.53 7.59
N GLN A 638 10.74 -5.54 7.84
CA GLN A 638 10.49 -4.47 6.86
C GLN A 638 11.73 -3.64 6.52
N SER A 639 12.71 -3.55 7.42
CA SER A 639 13.96 -2.82 7.17
C SER A 639 14.85 -3.48 6.11
N GLU A 640 14.90 -4.81 6.09
CA GLU A 640 15.60 -5.59 5.07
C GLU A 640 14.92 -5.44 3.70
N GLU A 641 13.61 -5.64 3.66
CA GLU A 641 12.80 -5.43 2.45
C GLU A 641 12.91 -3.99 1.91
N MET A 642 12.99 -3.00 2.80
CA MET A 642 13.21 -1.62 2.42
C MET A 642 14.57 -1.43 1.75
N GLN A 643 15.63 -2.01 2.29
CA GLN A 643 16.98 -1.89 1.74
C GLN A 643 17.11 -2.59 0.39
N GLU A 644 16.52 -3.80 0.26
CA GLU A 644 16.47 -4.53 -1.01
C GLU A 644 15.67 -3.76 -2.07
N SER A 645 14.50 -3.25 -1.69
CA SER A 645 13.66 -2.44 -2.57
C SER A 645 14.36 -1.16 -3.02
N PHE A 646 15.02 -0.44 -2.12
CA PHE A 646 15.76 0.78 -2.46
C PHE A 646 16.91 0.49 -3.42
N THR A 647 17.65 -0.61 -3.22
CA THR A 647 18.72 -1.04 -4.11
C THR A 647 18.18 -1.37 -5.51
N SER A 648 17.10 -2.14 -5.57
CA SER A 648 16.42 -2.49 -6.83
C SER A 648 15.91 -1.25 -7.56
N MET A 649 15.37 -0.27 -6.84
CA MET A 649 14.88 0.98 -7.43
C MET A 649 16.00 1.89 -7.91
N GLN A 650 17.14 1.95 -7.21
CA GLN A 650 18.33 2.66 -7.70
C GLN A 650 18.82 2.07 -9.00
N PHE A 651 18.85 0.74 -9.12
CA PHE A 651 19.19 0.06 -10.35
C PHE A 651 18.19 0.36 -11.48
N ALA A 652 16.88 0.32 -11.16
CA ALA A 652 15.82 0.66 -12.12
C ALA A 652 15.93 2.11 -12.61
N LEU A 653 16.23 3.06 -11.71
CA LEU A 653 16.46 4.46 -12.07
C LEU A 653 17.69 4.63 -12.98
N ALA A 654 18.81 3.97 -12.64
CA ALA A 654 20.01 4.01 -13.47
C ALA A 654 19.76 3.44 -14.87
N LEU A 655 19.05 2.30 -14.94
CA LEU A 655 18.66 1.68 -16.21
C LEU A 655 17.69 2.59 -17.00
N ALA A 656 16.72 3.21 -16.32
CA ALA A 656 15.81 4.17 -16.95
C ALA A 656 16.56 5.35 -17.57
N ILE A 657 17.49 5.96 -16.84
CA ILE A 657 18.33 7.06 -17.33
C ILE A 657 19.15 6.60 -18.54
N PHE A 658 19.71 5.40 -18.48
CA PHE A 658 20.49 4.84 -19.58
C PHE A 658 19.63 4.60 -20.85
N LEU A 659 18.44 4.02 -20.69
CA LEU A 659 17.50 3.80 -21.81
C LEU A 659 17.03 5.12 -22.43
N VAL A 660 16.72 6.11 -21.58
CA VAL A 660 16.36 7.47 -22.03
C VAL A 660 17.50 8.09 -22.82
N TYR A 661 18.73 7.96 -22.34
CA TYR A 661 19.92 8.42 -23.09
C TYR A 661 20.02 7.75 -24.45
N LEU A 662 19.86 6.42 -24.52
CA LEU A 662 19.93 5.67 -25.78
C LEU A 662 18.84 6.12 -26.77
N VAL A 663 17.60 6.25 -26.32
CA VAL A 663 16.49 6.70 -27.17
C VAL A 663 16.75 8.10 -27.70
N MET A 664 17.20 9.02 -26.85
CA MET A 664 17.52 10.38 -27.27
C MET A 664 18.73 10.42 -28.17
N ALA A 665 19.78 9.61 -27.92
CA ALA A 665 20.96 9.57 -28.77
C ALA A 665 20.62 9.10 -30.19
N SER A 666 19.71 8.12 -30.30
CA SER A 666 19.18 7.67 -31.58
C SER A 666 18.35 8.76 -32.29
N GLN A 667 17.52 9.49 -31.54
CA GLN A 667 16.62 10.53 -32.08
C GLN A 667 17.37 11.79 -32.58
N PHE A 668 18.37 12.25 -31.82
CA PHE A 668 19.11 13.46 -32.12
C PHE A 668 20.37 13.21 -32.99
N GLU A 669 20.66 11.95 -33.30
CA GLU A 669 21.90 11.54 -34.01
C GLU A 669 23.16 12.20 -33.41
N SER A 670 23.15 12.40 -32.09
CA SER A 670 24.17 13.11 -31.33
C SER A 670 24.28 12.53 -29.90
N LEU A 671 25.52 12.41 -29.42
CA LEU A 671 25.77 12.00 -28.02
C LEU A 671 25.76 13.18 -27.04
N ILE A 672 25.90 14.41 -27.54
CA ILE A 672 25.98 15.61 -26.69
C ILE A 672 24.58 16.11 -26.29
N HIS A 673 23.64 16.16 -27.22
CA HIS A 673 22.29 16.68 -26.94
C HIS A 673 21.56 15.89 -25.87
N PRO A 674 21.57 14.54 -25.87
CA PRO A 674 21.00 13.76 -24.75
C PRO A 674 21.64 14.08 -23.41
N PHE A 675 22.95 14.23 -23.37
CA PHE A 675 23.68 14.59 -22.16
C PHE A 675 23.24 15.97 -21.61
N VAL A 676 23.06 16.97 -22.47
CA VAL A 676 22.50 18.28 -22.09
C VAL A 676 21.10 18.13 -21.46
N ILE A 677 20.25 17.31 -22.10
CA ILE A 677 18.86 17.11 -21.66
C ILE A 677 18.82 16.41 -20.30
N LEU A 678 19.69 15.44 -20.05
CA LEU A 678 19.74 14.71 -18.77
C LEU A 678 20.07 15.59 -17.57
N PHE A 679 20.66 16.78 -17.73
CA PHE A 679 20.82 17.76 -16.65
C PHE A 679 19.50 18.22 -16.04
N THR A 680 18.35 17.97 -16.68
CA THR A 680 17.04 18.24 -16.11
C THR A 680 16.70 17.35 -14.92
N ILE A 681 17.23 16.11 -14.85
CA ILE A 681 16.95 15.14 -13.80
C ILE A 681 17.46 15.62 -12.43
N PRO A 682 18.75 16.01 -12.27
CA PRO A 682 19.22 16.61 -11.03
C PRO A 682 18.42 17.86 -10.60
N LEU A 683 18.04 18.69 -11.57
CA LEU A 683 17.24 19.88 -11.26
C LEU A 683 15.83 19.55 -10.77
N ALA A 684 15.25 18.45 -11.28
CA ALA A 684 13.96 17.96 -10.84
C ALA A 684 14.01 17.40 -9.40
N LEU A 685 15.11 16.72 -9.05
CA LEU A 685 15.32 16.20 -7.69
C LEU A 685 15.29 17.32 -6.63
N VAL A 686 15.79 18.52 -6.97
CA VAL A 686 15.71 19.69 -6.08
C VAL A 686 14.26 19.94 -5.66
N GLY A 687 13.36 19.99 -6.64
CA GLY A 687 11.94 20.25 -6.34
C GLY A 687 11.26 19.10 -5.61
N ALA A 688 11.59 17.87 -5.95
CA ALA A 688 11.05 16.68 -5.31
C ALA A 688 11.41 16.64 -3.81
N VAL A 689 12.70 16.79 -3.48
CA VAL A 689 13.19 16.80 -2.09
C VAL A 689 12.64 17.97 -1.30
N LEU A 690 12.58 19.18 -1.88
CA LEU A 690 11.98 20.33 -1.21
C LEU A 690 10.49 20.15 -0.93
N ALA A 691 9.74 19.57 -1.87
CA ALA A 691 8.31 19.31 -1.68
C ALA A 691 8.08 18.28 -0.56
N LEU A 692 8.83 17.17 -0.55
CA LEU A 692 8.78 16.18 0.52
C LEU A 692 9.15 16.81 1.88
N PHE A 693 10.16 17.65 1.92
CA PHE A 693 10.59 18.33 3.15
C PHE A 693 9.54 19.31 3.70
N VAL A 694 8.93 20.11 2.83
CA VAL A 694 7.90 21.09 3.22
C VAL A 694 6.62 20.40 3.70
N THR A 695 6.27 19.26 3.10
CA THR A 695 5.07 18.49 3.48
C THR A 695 5.32 17.53 4.64
N GLY A 696 6.57 17.37 5.11
CA GLY A 696 6.92 16.43 6.16
C GLY A 696 6.76 14.96 5.74
N THR A 697 6.82 14.68 4.43
CA THR A 697 6.66 13.33 3.88
C THR A 697 8.00 12.60 3.87
N THR A 698 8.02 11.36 4.36
CA THR A 698 9.20 10.49 4.38
C THR A 698 9.59 10.00 2.99
N ILE A 699 10.86 9.63 2.82
CA ILE A 699 11.32 8.92 1.62
C ILE A 699 10.89 7.46 1.76
N ASN A 700 10.00 7.04 0.88
CA ASN A 700 9.48 5.67 0.81
C ASN A 700 9.51 5.18 -0.65
N ILE A 701 9.21 3.90 -0.86
CA ILE A 701 9.19 3.29 -2.19
C ILE A 701 8.32 4.12 -3.15
N VAL A 702 7.19 4.64 -2.68
CA VAL A 702 6.23 5.39 -3.49
C VAL A 702 6.80 6.74 -3.93
N ALA A 703 7.50 7.45 -3.04
CA ALA A 703 8.20 8.69 -3.38
C ALA A 703 9.33 8.45 -4.40
N LEU A 704 10.09 7.33 -4.26
CA LEU A 704 11.13 6.96 -5.22
C LEU A 704 10.56 6.62 -6.61
N ILE A 705 9.40 5.97 -6.67
CA ILE A 705 8.67 5.79 -7.93
C ILE A 705 8.32 7.15 -8.54
N GLY A 706 7.85 8.09 -7.72
CA GLY A 706 7.64 9.46 -8.15
C GLY A 706 8.90 10.09 -8.75
N VAL A 707 10.07 9.82 -8.21
CA VAL A 707 11.37 10.28 -8.76
C VAL A 707 11.66 9.61 -10.11
N ILE A 708 11.47 8.30 -10.23
CA ILE A 708 11.67 7.58 -11.50
C ILE A 708 10.75 8.16 -12.58
N MET A 709 9.47 8.32 -12.25
CA MET A 709 8.49 8.90 -13.16
C MET A 709 8.82 10.33 -13.57
N LEU A 710 9.25 11.13 -12.60
CA LEU A 710 9.66 12.53 -12.81
C LEU A 710 10.79 12.61 -13.83
N ALA A 711 11.75 11.68 -13.81
CA ALA A 711 12.83 11.61 -14.79
C ALA A 711 12.30 11.50 -16.24
N GLY A 712 11.20 10.75 -16.46
CA GLY A 712 10.56 10.64 -17.79
C GLY A 712 9.79 11.89 -18.22
N ILE A 713 9.09 12.52 -17.27
CA ILE A 713 8.22 13.67 -17.55
C ILE A 713 9.06 14.94 -17.86
N VAL A 714 10.09 15.16 -17.03
CA VAL A 714 10.88 16.40 -17.10
C VAL A 714 11.75 16.47 -18.36
N VAL A 715 12.28 15.34 -18.79
CA VAL A 715 13.07 15.21 -20.01
C VAL A 715 12.27 15.63 -21.25
N ASN A 716 10.96 15.38 -21.28
CA ASN A 716 10.07 15.75 -22.38
C ASN A 716 10.11 17.27 -22.71
N ASN A 717 10.06 18.12 -21.67
CA ASN A 717 10.11 19.56 -21.83
C ASN A 717 11.44 20.04 -22.45
N ALA A 718 12.54 19.43 -22.06
CA ALA A 718 13.86 19.75 -22.59
C ALA A 718 14.06 19.23 -24.02
N ILE A 719 13.52 18.03 -24.36
CA ILE A 719 13.54 17.49 -25.73
C ILE A 719 12.94 18.50 -26.72
N VAL A 720 11.70 18.96 -26.41
CA VAL A 720 10.97 19.87 -27.29
C VAL A 720 11.68 21.23 -27.44
N LEU A 721 12.38 21.70 -26.41
CA LEU A 721 13.18 22.93 -26.44
C LEU A 721 14.42 22.77 -27.29
N VAL A 722 15.22 21.73 -27.05
CA VAL A 722 16.49 21.46 -27.75
C VAL A 722 16.22 21.13 -29.22
N ASP A 723 15.17 20.38 -29.53
CA ASP A 723 14.75 20.08 -30.89
C ASP A 723 14.49 21.37 -31.70
N LEU A 724 13.73 22.32 -31.12
CA LEU A 724 13.47 23.59 -31.80
C LEU A 724 14.76 24.44 -31.96
N ILE A 725 15.64 24.44 -30.97
CA ILE A 725 16.97 25.12 -31.13
C ILE A 725 17.71 24.53 -32.31
N ASN A 726 17.78 23.20 -32.46
CA ASN A 726 18.45 22.51 -33.53
C ASN A 726 17.79 22.82 -34.88
N GLN A 727 16.49 22.86 -34.99
CA GLN A 727 15.75 23.22 -36.21
C GLN A 727 16.05 24.66 -36.65
N LEU A 728 16.06 25.64 -35.74
CA LEU A 728 16.38 27.03 -36.06
C LEU A 728 17.85 27.20 -36.49
N ARG A 729 18.76 26.45 -35.87
CA ARG A 729 20.17 26.43 -36.29
C ARG A 729 20.36 25.79 -37.66
N ALA A 730 19.65 24.73 -37.98
CA ALA A 730 19.66 24.13 -39.30
C ALA A 730 19.13 25.07 -40.39
N GLN A 731 18.27 26.04 -40.03
CA GLN A 731 17.83 27.13 -40.89
C GLN A 731 18.84 28.29 -41.00
N GLY A 732 20.02 28.20 -40.37
CA GLY A 732 21.09 29.19 -40.46
C GLY A 732 21.04 30.29 -39.38
N MET A 733 20.22 30.19 -38.35
CA MET A 733 20.17 31.17 -37.28
C MET A 733 21.40 31.05 -36.36
N GLU A 734 21.94 32.19 -35.90
CA GLU A 734 23.02 32.19 -34.92
C GLU A 734 22.60 31.49 -33.61
N ARG A 735 23.54 30.79 -32.97
CA ARG A 735 23.30 29.99 -31.77
C ARG A 735 22.54 30.77 -30.69
N THR A 736 23.00 31.98 -30.38
CA THR A 736 22.37 32.78 -29.29
C THR A 736 20.95 33.22 -29.67
N ASP A 737 20.74 33.59 -30.92
CA ASP A 737 19.44 34.01 -31.42
C ASP A 737 18.50 32.81 -31.53
N ALA A 738 18.97 31.63 -31.95
CA ALA A 738 18.20 30.40 -31.98
C ALA A 738 17.74 29.97 -30.58
N ILE A 739 18.61 30.06 -29.56
CA ILE A 739 18.27 29.80 -28.17
C ILE A 739 17.21 30.79 -27.65
N MET A 740 17.38 32.07 -27.94
CA MET A 740 16.45 33.12 -27.52
C MET A 740 15.08 32.95 -28.17
N GLU A 741 15.02 32.65 -29.45
CA GLU A 741 13.79 32.48 -30.19
C GLU A 741 13.06 31.17 -29.78
N ALA A 742 13.78 30.06 -29.68
CA ALA A 742 13.23 28.78 -29.20
C ALA A 742 12.70 28.90 -27.80
N GLY A 743 13.43 29.59 -26.90
CA GLY A 743 12.99 29.82 -25.53
C GLY A 743 11.67 30.61 -25.45
N LYS A 744 11.54 31.69 -26.24
CA LYS A 744 10.28 32.46 -26.29
C LYS A 744 9.13 31.64 -26.87
N ALA A 745 9.38 30.91 -27.98
CA ALA A 745 8.33 30.10 -28.63
C ALA A 745 7.85 28.94 -27.74
N ARG A 746 8.73 28.33 -26.95
CA ARG A 746 8.42 27.16 -26.13
C ARG A 746 8.04 27.48 -24.70
N LEU A 747 8.15 28.73 -24.22
CA LEU A 747 7.76 29.13 -22.87
C LEU A 747 6.33 28.77 -22.54
N ARG A 748 5.38 29.18 -23.40
CA ARG A 748 3.94 28.95 -23.18
C ARG A 748 3.58 27.47 -23.20
N PRO A 749 3.97 26.65 -24.19
CA PRO A 749 3.74 25.20 -24.18
C PRO A 749 4.28 24.50 -22.91
N ILE A 750 5.54 24.77 -22.56
CA ILE A 750 6.18 24.15 -21.38
C ILE A 750 5.46 24.52 -20.08
N LEU A 751 5.10 25.79 -19.89
CA LEU A 751 4.31 26.18 -18.70
C LEU A 751 2.92 25.55 -18.70
N MET A 752 2.29 25.42 -19.87
CA MET A 752 0.96 24.82 -20.00
C MET A 752 0.98 23.35 -19.64
N THR A 753 1.89 22.54 -20.19
CA THR A 753 2.01 21.12 -19.88
C THR A 753 2.36 20.89 -18.41
N SER A 754 3.35 21.61 -17.88
CA SER A 754 3.79 21.45 -16.49
C SER A 754 2.68 21.82 -15.47
N LEU A 755 1.96 22.94 -15.70
CA LEU A 755 0.85 23.32 -14.82
C LEU A 755 -0.35 22.40 -14.96
N THR A 756 -0.66 21.92 -16.16
CA THR A 756 -1.76 20.98 -16.37
C THR A 756 -1.49 19.66 -15.65
N THR A 757 -0.26 19.13 -15.75
CA THR A 757 0.13 17.89 -15.05
C THR A 757 0.19 18.11 -13.53
N ALA A 758 0.82 19.18 -13.04
CA ALA A 758 0.92 19.47 -11.61
C ALA A 758 -0.45 19.67 -10.95
N LEU A 759 -1.32 20.46 -11.57
CA LEU A 759 -2.67 20.71 -11.04
C LEU A 759 -3.62 19.50 -11.28
N GLY A 760 -3.39 18.71 -12.30
CA GLY A 760 -4.10 17.44 -12.52
C GLY A 760 -3.82 16.39 -11.44
N LEU A 761 -2.60 16.39 -10.89
CA LEU A 761 -2.18 15.53 -9.79
C LEU A 761 -2.54 16.11 -8.40
N LEU A 762 -2.95 17.36 -8.31
CA LEU A 762 -3.24 18.03 -7.05
C LEU A 762 -4.28 17.31 -6.19
N PRO A 763 -5.40 16.77 -6.72
CA PRO A 763 -6.36 16.03 -5.90
C PRO A 763 -5.72 14.81 -5.22
N MET A 764 -4.77 14.12 -5.89
CA MET A 764 -4.04 12.99 -5.34
C MET A 764 -3.00 13.41 -4.30
N ALA A 765 -2.36 14.57 -4.48
CA ALA A 765 -1.39 15.12 -3.51
C ALA A 765 -2.04 15.62 -2.23
N LEU A 766 -3.29 16.09 -2.28
CA LEU A 766 -4.05 16.54 -1.12
C LEU A 766 -4.49 15.39 -0.21
N GLY A 767 -4.40 14.15 -0.67
CA GLY A 767 -4.58 12.98 0.19
C GLY A 767 -6.01 12.78 0.70
N PHE A 768 -7.03 13.13 -0.09
CA PHE A 768 -8.42 12.88 0.28
C PHE A 768 -8.80 11.41 0.05
N GLY A 769 -9.45 10.81 1.06
CA GLY A 769 -10.01 9.46 1.00
C GLY A 769 -9.09 8.36 1.52
N GLU A 770 -9.64 7.14 1.63
CA GLU A 770 -8.94 5.95 2.14
C GLU A 770 -7.84 5.48 1.19
N GLY A 771 -6.69 5.08 1.75
CA GLY A 771 -5.52 4.64 0.99
C GLY A 771 -4.81 5.78 0.22
N ALA A 772 -5.14 7.05 0.51
CA ALA A 772 -4.47 8.20 -0.06
C ALA A 772 -3.00 8.25 0.36
N GLU A 773 -2.67 7.78 1.56
CA GLU A 773 -1.32 7.78 2.11
C GLU A 773 -0.31 7.07 1.19
N VAL A 774 -0.75 6.02 0.50
CA VAL A 774 0.10 5.27 -0.44
C VAL A 774 0.39 6.07 -1.72
N ARG A 775 -0.46 7.02 -2.11
CA ARG A 775 -0.35 7.71 -3.41
C ARG A 775 0.17 9.14 -3.28
N THR A 776 -0.10 9.78 -2.16
CA THR A 776 0.27 11.17 -1.86
C THR A 776 1.77 11.45 -1.99
N PRO A 777 2.70 10.62 -1.47
CA PRO A 777 4.13 10.86 -1.61
C PRO A 777 4.59 10.94 -3.07
N MET A 778 4.06 10.08 -3.94
CA MET A 778 4.35 10.08 -5.37
C MET A 778 3.87 11.38 -6.03
N ALA A 779 2.62 11.78 -5.75
CA ALA A 779 2.06 13.00 -6.33
C ALA A 779 2.82 14.25 -5.88
N ILE A 780 3.18 14.36 -4.59
CA ILE A 780 3.99 15.45 -4.03
C ILE A 780 5.36 15.51 -4.72
N THR A 781 6.02 14.36 -4.86
CA THR A 781 7.33 14.26 -5.51
C THR A 781 7.27 14.73 -6.95
N VAL A 782 6.25 14.28 -7.71
CA VAL A 782 6.09 14.64 -9.12
C VAL A 782 5.74 16.12 -9.28
N ILE A 783 4.80 16.64 -8.49
CA ILE A 783 4.40 18.07 -8.55
C ILE A 783 5.59 18.96 -8.20
N GLY A 784 6.25 18.70 -7.08
CA GLY A 784 7.38 19.51 -6.62
C GLY A 784 8.53 19.49 -7.61
N GLY A 785 8.90 18.30 -8.07
CA GLY A 785 9.96 18.10 -9.06
C GLY A 785 9.63 18.74 -10.41
N LEU A 786 8.39 18.60 -10.88
CA LEU A 786 7.96 19.18 -12.16
C LEU A 786 7.96 20.72 -12.12
N LEU A 787 7.47 21.33 -11.07
CA LEU A 787 7.44 22.79 -10.91
C LEU A 787 8.86 23.36 -10.85
N ALA A 788 9.72 22.81 -10.00
CA ALA A 788 11.09 23.29 -9.86
C ALA A 788 11.91 23.04 -11.13
N SER A 789 11.78 21.87 -11.73
CA SER A 789 12.49 21.55 -12.97
C SER A 789 12.04 22.44 -14.12
N THR A 790 10.77 22.75 -14.26
CA THR A 790 10.27 23.65 -15.31
C THR A 790 10.95 25.01 -15.24
N LEU A 791 11.02 25.60 -14.02
CA LEU A 791 11.68 26.88 -13.82
C LEU A 791 13.18 26.82 -14.10
N LEU A 792 13.85 25.78 -13.59
CA LEU A 792 15.30 25.63 -13.72
C LEU A 792 15.70 25.22 -15.16
N THR A 793 14.92 24.36 -15.81
CA THR A 793 15.19 23.89 -17.19
C THR A 793 15.15 25.06 -18.17
N LEU A 794 14.18 25.96 -18.06
CA LEU A 794 14.09 27.13 -18.94
C LEU A 794 15.32 28.08 -18.85
N VAL A 795 16.09 28.00 -17.77
CA VAL A 795 17.26 28.81 -17.52
C VAL A 795 18.56 28.01 -17.74
N VAL A 796 18.66 26.84 -17.11
CA VAL A 796 19.93 26.06 -17.06
C VAL A 796 20.19 25.32 -18.36
N ILE A 797 19.20 24.70 -18.98
CA ILE A 797 19.41 23.93 -20.22
C ILE A 797 19.93 24.79 -21.38
N PRO A 798 19.36 25.99 -21.66
CA PRO A 798 19.95 26.90 -22.64
C PRO A 798 21.40 27.26 -22.36
N VAL A 799 21.78 27.46 -21.11
CA VAL A 799 23.16 27.74 -20.71
C VAL A 799 24.08 26.53 -20.96
N VAL A 800 23.65 25.34 -20.51
CA VAL A 800 24.42 24.09 -20.74
C VAL A 800 24.57 23.80 -22.23
N TYR A 801 23.48 23.94 -23.02
CA TYR A 801 23.51 23.80 -24.46
C TYR A 801 24.53 24.75 -25.10
N SER A 802 24.52 26.03 -24.70
CA SER A 802 25.43 27.04 -25.22
C SER A 802 26.92 26.80 -24.92
N LEU A 803 27.24 25.99 -23.90
CA LEU A 803 28.60 25.62 -23.51
C LEU A 803 29.08 24.34 -24.18
N LEU A 804 28.25 23.36 -24.33
CA LEU A 804 28.60 22.01 -24.79
C LEU A 804 28.52 21.89 -26.32
N ASP A 805 27.58 22.58 -26.97
CA ASP A 805 27.47 22.58 -28.42
C ASP A 805 28.42 23.63 -29.05
N ARG A 806 29.56 23.17 -29.52
CA ARG A 806 30.61 24.01 -30.12
C ARG A 806 30.54 24.17 -31.65
N LYS A 807 29.60 23.49 -32.33
CA LYS A 807 29.44 23.53 -33.77
C LYS A 807 28.73 24.80 -34.27
#